data_d470bda7d23456a6c81207e4b859bd09
#
_entry.id   d470bda7d23456a6c81207e4b859bd09
#
_cell.length_a   1.000
_cell.length_b   1.000
_cell.length_c   1.000
_cell.angle_alpha   90.00
_cell.angle_beta   90.00
_cell.angle_gamma   90.00
#
_symmetry.space_group_name_H-M   'P 1'
#
loop_
_entity.id
_entity.type
_entity.pdbx_description
1 polymer ?
#
loop_
_entity_poly.entity_id
_entity_poly.type
_entity_poly.pdbx_seq_one_letter_code
_entity_poly.pdbx_strand_id
1 'polypeptide(L)'
;MKQYLSLFGLLWLLSACTPNSHVEFDPKKGDQVDYWVQAKATIDIGGRQFTQDSNSLMRYEVIETSPALKLELVPKYMAMSGGGRPFSSFGATDDNPELQKMFSKGFEVTLDNDSGKLLGFKAKDDETWQKILARSGPELIKLLAPGMDAPGVLQEIPAKEGSKLTLEGFNGQQAELLVTKVTPETVDTELTAESDDSRLYGHMRLARDSGWLQKMVLVLETKVELRGRQGSNHMLLVMERKDLLDQVGDLSNRIAPDSLDNWIPIVTAPPKPVDGQEISAEALFQYGKGAYSVESKHLQLELLLAEHEKEVLGEITYRDFKALDAEDKPIEMEFAALGQFGPYQQNDKLVTSTAIAPLGWDQRNQFEKISSFSAMADFMPLELVSISGQWQSGQEQQLAFDGGIVTITPIAQQPDEYQLHFSGTDGYLLPFFDGLEGEYRYQTPEIGPKWLNSLDRSILFSGENGFRVKLTNQPSEVTFFAVKKQQQVSFSREVSWVSREAFAADYTLPPMDKNYLYNDTGEDSADFDPMSFSTQDDTPQGAKLTLPQDWAGVCQLQIEGDFKQGPSSLVWKAKYDKWKPAQLQYQLSTEDGLRRYFYGLEIPSHLHCDGRPVWQPIDYTPSERAWLVPLEVFGELDLQQSTRQFLQQYHLYSADGVQLPLLDIHAHYLNTDHASLSEAVMEDKYLRVADRVERISKLEYQGEPLDIRWVNSFPPLP
;
A
#
# COMPACT_ATOMS: atom_id res chain seq x y z
N MET A 1 -60.25 40.85 10.92
CA MET A 1 -59.37 40.92 9.70
C MET A 1 -57.85 40.87 9.96
N LYS A 2 -57.41 40.66 11.19
CA LYS A 2 -55.93 40.57 11.53
C LYS A 2 -55.43 39.13 11.78
N GLN A 3 -56.26 38.12 11.80
CA GLN A 3 -55.87 36.71 12.08
C GLN A 3 -55.68 35.83 10.81
N TYR A 4 -56.05 36.34 9.64
CA TYR A 4 -55.87 35.57 8.36
C TYR A 4 -54.58 35.89 7.62
N LEU A 5 -53.83 36.94 8.02
CA LEU A 5 -52.55 37.25 7.37
C LEU A 5 -51.36 36.43 7.90
N SER A 6 -51.46 35.84 9.10
CA SER A 6 -50.38 35.02 9.67
C SER A 6 -50.38 33.56 9.18
N LEU A 7 -51.54 33.08 8.65
CA LEU A 7 -51.60 31.71 8.10
C LEU A 7 -51.04 31.61 6.68
N PHE A 8 -51.12 32.72 5.90
CA PHE A 8 -50.56 32.75 4.52
C PHE A 8 -49.04 32.91 4.50
N GLY A 9 -48.46 33.54 5.53
CA GLY A 9 -46.98 33.67 5.67
C GLY A 9 -46.30 32.36 6.06
N LEU A 10 -46.98 31.45 6.78
CA LEU A 10 -46.44 30.15 7.17
C LEU A 10 -46.48 29.11 6.05
N LEU A 11 -47.41 29.25 5.10
CA LEU A 11 -47.51 28.37 3.93
C LEU A 11 -46.45 28.68 2.86
N TRP A 12 -45.87 29.88 2.86
CA TRP A 12 -44.78 30.25 1.93
C TRP A 12 -43.39 29.83 2.45
N LEU A 13 -43.25 29.54 3.74
CA LEU A 13 -41.99 29.02 4.31
C LEU A 13 -41.85 27.50 4.23
N LEU A 14 -42.96 26.79 3.86
CA LEU A 14 -42.92 25.33 3.64
C LEU A 14 -42.73 24.93 2.17
N SER A 15 -42.64 25.89 1.26
CA SER A 15 -42.35 25.64 -0.15
C SER A 15 -40.87 25.79 -0.54
N ALA A 16 -39.99 25.99 0.44
CA ALA A 16 -38.58 26.01 0.18
C ALA A 16 -37.96 24.61 0.41
N CYS A 17 -37.52 24.01 -0.65
CA CYS A 17 -36.77 22.76 -0.77
C CYS A 17 -37.63 21.49 -0.86
N THR A 18 -38.39 21.32 -1.96
CA THR A 18 -38.53 19.96 -2.48
C THR A 18 -37.15 19.54 -2.99
N PRO A 19 -36.55 18.51 -2.42
CA PRO A 19 -35.30 18.05 -2.93
C PRO A 19 -35.48 17.63 -4.40
N ASN A 20 -34.50 17.99 -5.26
CA ASN A 20 -34.55 17.66 -6.69
C ASN A 20 -34.93 16.19 -6.87
N SER A 21 -35.89 15.92 -7.73
CA SER A 21 -36.33 14.56 -8.06
C SER A 21 -35.35 13.82 -8.94
N HIS A 22 -34.31 14.53 -9.43
CA HIS A 22 -33.28 14.01 -10.30
C HIS A 22 -31.92 14.59 -9.86
N VAL A 23 -30.86 13.85 -10.18
CA VAL A 23 -29.48 14.31 -10.08
C VAL A 23 -28.98 14.55 -11.49
N GLU A 24 -28.47 15.73 -11.73
CA GLU A 24 -27.87 16.15 -12.99
C GLU A 24 -26.46 16.66 -12.73
N PHE A 25 -25.54 16.24 -13.55
CA PHE A 25 -24.17 16.77 -13.51
C PHE A 25 -24.16 18.14 -14.21
N ASP A 26 -24.23 19.20 -13.42
CA ASP A 26 -24.28 20.60 -13.87
C ASP A 26 -22.99 21.34 -13.47
N PRO A 27 -21.84 21.00 -14.11
CA PRO A 27 -20.59 21.68 -13.82
C PRO A 27 -20.60 23.09 -14.39
N LYS A 28 -19.99 24.03 -13.67
CA LYS A 28 -19.85 25.43 -14.10
C LYS A 28 -18.44 25.71 -14.55
N LYS A 29 -18.28 26.55 -15.56
CA LYS A 29 -16.95 26.97 -16.00
C LYS A 29 -16.17 27.57 -14.82
N GLY A 30 -14.96 27.04 -14.61
CA GLY A 30 -14.06 27.38 -13.50
C GLY A 30 -14.21 26.50 -12.25
N ASP A 31 -15.18 25.56 -12.24
CA ASP A 31 -15.24 24.58 -11.16
C ASP A 31 -13.98 23.72 -11.17
N GLN A 32 -13.42 23.48 -9.98
CA GLN A 32 -12.24 22.66 -9.77
C GLN A 32 -12.50 21.63 -8.68
N VAL A 33 -12.20 20.37 -8.95
CA VAL A 33 -12.30 19.28 -8.00
C VAL A 33 -11.08 18.37 -8.09
N ASP A 34 -10.51 18.01 -6.95
CA ASP A 34 -9.38 17.10 -6.86
C ASP A 34 -9.88 15.69 -6.50
N TYR A 35 -9.44 14.69 -7.26
CA TYR A 35 -9.77 13.28 -7.04
C TYR A 35 -8.51 12.43 -6.84
N TRP A 36 -8.55 11.58 -5.84
CA TRP A 36 -7.70 10.40 -5.81
C TRP A 36 -8.21 9.39 -6.82
N VAL A 37 -7.35 9.01 -7.76
CA VAL A 37 -7.61 7.96 -8.76
C VAL A 37 -6.57 6.88 -8.57
N GLN A 38 -7.03 5.70 -8.18
CA GLN A 38 -6.20 4.56 -7.89
C GLN A 38 -6.63 3.38 -8.74
N ALA A 39 -5.71 2.66 -9.33
CA ALA A 39 -6.02 1.46 -10.07
C ALA A 39 -5.03 0.35 -9.75
N LYS A 40 -5.55 -0.87 -9.63
CA LYS A 40 -4.79 -2.10 -9.53
C LYS A 40 -5.20 -3.00 -10.67
N ALA A 41 -4.30 -3.20 -11.63
CA ALA A 41 -4.54 -4.03 -12.81
C ALA A 41 -3.71 -5.31 -12.73
N THR A 42 -4.34 -6.46 -12.95
CA THR A 42 -3.68 -7.76 -13.07
C THR A 42 -3.96 -8.32 -14.46
N ILE A 43 -2.92 -8.47 -15.25
CA ILE A 43 -2.99 -9.00 -16.60
C ILE A 43 -2.45 -10.42 -16.57
N ASP A 44 -3.26 -11.40 -16.97
CA ASP A 44 -2.85 -12.78 -17.15
C ASP A 44 -2.77 -13.09 -18.65
N ILE A 45 -1.58 -13.47 -19.14
CA ILE A 45 -1.37 -13.86 -20.54
C ILE A 45 -0.59 -15.18 -20.56
N GLY A 46 -1.28 -16.24 -20.95
CA GLY A 46 -0.68 -17.55 -21.06
C GLY A 46 -0.12 -18.08 -19.73
N GLY A 47 -0.80 -17.82 -18.62
CA GLY A 47 -0.45 -18.25 -17.27
C GLY A 47 0.66 -17.41 -16.61
N ARG A 48 1.00 -16.26 -17.18
CA ARG A 48 1.89 -15.28 -16.56
C ARG A 48 1.10 -14.08 -16.10
N GLN A 49 1.18 -13.78 -14.82
CA GLN A 49 0.51 -12.63 -14.22
C GLN A 49 1.49 -11.45 -14.11
N PHE A 50 0.98 -10.27 -14.48
CA PHE A 50 1.65 -8.99 -14.32
C PHE A 50 0.70 -8.08 -13.55
N THR A 51 1.11 -7.60 -12.39
CA THR A 51 0.33 -6.63 -11.63
C THR A 51 0.95 -5.25 -11.81
N GLN A 52 0.09 -4.27 -11.99
CA GLN A 52 0.45 -2.85 -12.04
C GLN A 52 -0.48 -2.09 -11.11
N ASP A 53 0.11 -1.32 -10.22
CA ASP A 53 -0.60 -0.40 -9.33
C ASP A 53 -0.33 1.03 -9.79
N SER A 54 -1.36 1.88 -9.72
CA SER A 54 -1.23 3.32 -9.92
C SER A 54 -2.01 4.07 -8.86
N ASN A 55 -1.44 5.18 -8.39
CA ASN A 55 -2.07 6.10 -7.45
C ASN A 55 -1.79 7.52 -7.92
N SER A 56 -2.83 8.32 -8.15
CA SER A 56 -2.70 9.68 -8.64
C SER A 56 -3.70 10.61 -8.00
N LEU A 57 -3.27 11.84 -7.74
CA LEU A 57 -4.17 12.95 -7.40
C LEU A 57 -4.35 13.79 -8.66
N MET A 58 -5.58 13.77 -9.19
CA MET A 58 -5.97 14.43 -10.42
C MET A 58 -6.84 15.65 -10.13
N ARG A 59 -6.46 16.81 -10.64
CA ARG A 59 -7.33 17.98 -10.64
C ARG A 59 -8.14 18.00 -11.93
N TYR A 60 -9.45 18.11 -11.79
CA TYR A 60 -10.39 18.37 -12.86
C TYR A 60 -10.80 19.83 -12.80
N GLU A 61 -10.63 20.55 -13.90
CA GLU A 61 -11.09 21.93 -14.06
C GLU A 61 -12.03 22.04 -15.26
N VAL A 62 -13.17 22.66 -15.07
CA VAL A 62 -14.17 22.89 -16.13
C VAL A 62 -13.78 24.11 -16.94
N ILE A 63 -13.34 23.89 -18.19
CA ILE A 63 -12.90 24.96 -19.11
C ILE A 63 -14.07 25.54 -19.90
N GLU A 64 -14.98 24.67 -20.35
CA GLU A 64 -16.11 25.04 -21.19
C GLU A 64 -17.27 24.05 -20.97
N THR A 65 -18.50 24.55 -20.96
CA THR A 65 -19.69 23.73 -20.74
C THR A 65 -20.60 23.64 -21.97
N SER A 66 -20.36 24.40 -23.04
CA SER A 66 -21.15 24.42 -24.28
C SER A 66 -20.26 24.82 -25.46
N PRO A 67 -20.36 24.22 -26.70
CA PRO A 67 -21.37 23.19 -27.06
C PRO A 67 -21.04 21.77 -26.56
N ALA A 68 -19.85 21.54 -26.08
CA ALA A 68 -19.40 20.29 -25.47
C ALA A 68 -18.74 20.61 -24.13
N LEU A 69 -18.76 19.67 -23.19
CA LEU A 69 -18.05 19.80 -21.92
C LEU A 69 -16.56 19.60 -22.15
N LYS A 70 -15.77 20.62 -21.84
CA LYS A 70 -14.29 20.51 -21.86
C LYS A 70 -13.73 20.59 -20.45
N LEU A 71 -12.94 19.61 -20.12
CA LEU A 71 -12.26 19.48 -18.86
C LEU A 71 -10.75 19.53 -19.08
N GLU A 72 -10.05 20.23 -18.19
CA GLU A 72 -8.62 20.11 -18.05
C GLU A 72 -8.33 19.15 -16.89
N LEU A 73 -7.47 18.16 -17.14
CA LEU A 73 -7.03 17.18 -16.17
C LEU A 73 -5.54 17.38 -15.89
N VAL A 74 -5.20 17.77 -14.65
CA VAL A 74 -3.81 17.96 -14.25
C VAL A 74 -3.45 17.01 -13.14
N PRO A 75 -2.57 16.02 -13.39
CA PRO A 75 -2.03 15.20 -12.32
C PRO A 75 -1.19 16.08 -11.37
N LYS A 76 -1.63 16.21 -10.13
CA LYS A 76 -0.87 16.89 -9.06
C LYS A 76 0.14 15.97 -8.42
N TYR A 77 -0.17 14.68 -8.36
CA TYR A 77 0.69 13.60 -7.91
C TYR A 77 0.40 12.36 -8.75
N MET A 78 1.42 11.57 -9.02
CA MET A 78 1.28 10.27 -9.66
C MET A 78 2.39 9.33 -9.19
N ALA A 79 2.00 8.11 -8.84
CA ALA A 79 2.93 7.02 -8.58
C ALA A 79 2.43 5.74 -9.26
N MET A 80 3.35 4.99 -9.84
CA MET A 80 3.07 3.72 -10.50
C MET A 80 4.10 2.69 -10.05
N SER A 81 3.68 1.44 -9.88
CA SER A 81 4.54 0.32 -9.55
C SER A 81 4.09 -0.95 -10.29
N GLY A 82 4.98 -1.90 -10.47
CA GLY A 82 4.72 -3.14 -11.22
C GLY A 82 5.11 -3.05 -12.70
N GLY A 83 5.35 -4.20 -13.33
CA GLY A 83 5.63 -4.33 -14.77
C GLY A 83 6.91 -3.71 -15.30
N GLY A 84 7.68 -2.98 -14.49
CA GLY A 84 8.88 -2.25 -14.88
C GLY A 84 9.50 -1.48 -13.71
N ARG A 85 10.20 -0.39 -14.03
CA ARG A 85 10.73 0.51 -13.00
C ARG A 85 9.59 1.29 -12.33
N PRO A 86 9.59 1.43 -10.99
CA PRO A 86 8.62 2.28 -10.32
C PRO A 86 8.77 3.72 -10.78
N PHE A 87 7.64 4.42 -10.92
CA PHE A 87 7.57 5.82 -11.31
C PHE A 87 6.84 6.61 -10.22
N SER A 88 7.33 7.79 -9.91
CA SER A 88 6.65 8.74 -9.02
C SER A 88 6.93 10.17 -9.47
N SER A 89 5.92 11.03 -9.43
CA SER A 89 6.07 12.47 -9.69
C SER A 89 7.02 13.14 -8.68
N PHE A 90 7.16 12.56 -7.49
CA PHE A 90 8.07 13.03 -6.44
C PHE A 90 9.54 12.71 -6.75
N GLY A 91 9.83 11.50 -7.26
CA GLY A 91 11.18 11.07 -7.57
C GLY A 91 11.46 10.93 -9.07
N ALA A 92 10.53 11.36 -9.93
CA ALA A 92 10.63 11.24 -11.38
C ALA A 92 11.66 12.19 -11.93
N THR A 93 12.90 11.82 -11.93
CA THR A 93 13.88 12.74 -12.40
C THR A 93 14.42 12.35 -13.77
N ASP A 94 15.42 11.57 -13.89
CA ASP A 94 16.23 11.55 -15.08
C ASP A 94 15.83 10.49 -16.10
N ASP A 95 15.01 9.51 -15.69
CA ASP A 95 14.71 8.33 -16.53
C ASP A 95 13.65 8.58 -17.63
N ASN A 96 12.76 9.59 -17.48
CA ASN A 96 11.71 9.89 -18.46
C ASN A 96 11.27 11.38 -18.45
N PRO A 97 12.13 12.32 -18.82
CA PRO A 97 11.79 13.76 -18.80
C PRO A 97 10.65 14.13 -19.75
N GLU A 98 10.46 13.37 -20.84
CA GLU A 98 9.35 13.57 -21.77
C GLU A 98 8.00 13.25 -21.14
N LEU A 99 7.89 12.13 -20.40
CA LEU A 99 6.67 11.77 -19.68
C LEU A 99 6.38 12.76 -18.56
N GLN A 100 7.38 13.15 -17.81
CA GLN A 100 7.24 14.17 -16.76
C GLN A 100 6.70 15.48 -17.34
N LYS A 101 7.28 15.98 -18.44
CA LYS A 101 6.84 17.20 -19.11
C LYS A 101 5.39 17.10 -19.60
N MET A 102 5.00 15.94 -20.13
CA MET A 102 3.63 15.71 -20.60
C MET A 102 2.63 15.70 -19.44
N PHE A 103 2.90 14.91 -18.41
CA PHE A 103 2.00 14.81 -17.26
C PHE A 103 1.92 16.11 -16.47
N SER A 104 3.02 16.83 -16.30
CA SER A 104 3.02 18.12 -15.58
C SER A 104 2.15 19.19 -16.24
N LYS A 105 2.01 19.15 -17.58
CA LYS A 105 1.13 20.06 -18.32
C LYS A 105 -0.33 19.62 -18.32
N GLY A 106 -0.57 18.31 -18.13
CA GLY A 106 -1.91 17.72 -18.07
C GLY A 106 -2.54 17.46 -19.46
N PHE A 107 -3.83 17.20 -19.43
CA PHE A 107 -4.63 16.72 -20.54
C PHE A 107 -5.88 17.59 -20.72
N GLU A 108 -6.40 17.60 -21.93
CA GLU A 108 -7.71 18.16 -22.25
C GLU A 108 -8.64 17.03 -22.69
N VAL A 109 -9.82 16.95 -22.06
CA VAL A 109 -10.87 15.99 -22.35
C VAL A 109 -12.08 16.76 -22.88
N THR A 110 -12.67 16.28 -23.97
CA THR A 110 -13.90 16.83 -24.53
C THR A 110 -14.96 15.75 -24.54
N LEU A 111 -16.11 16.04 -23.93
CA LEU A 111 -17.23 15.12 -23.78
C LEU A 111 -18.47 15.72 -24.46
N ASP A 112 -19.28 14.84 -25.02
CA ASP A 112 -20.61 15.19 -25.51
C ASP A 112 -21.53 15.46 -24.34
N ASN A 113 -22.23 16.60 -24.33
CA ASN A 113 -23.07 17.01 -23.20
C ASN A 113 -24.27 16.10 -22.98
N ASP A 114 -24.80 15.49 -24.04
CA ASP A 114 -26.04 14.71 -23.93
C ASP A 114 -25.77 13.25 -23.58
N SER A 115 -24.71 12.66 -24.14
CA SER A 115 -24.39 11.25 -24.01
C SER A 115 -23.22 10.94 -23.07
N GLY A 116 -22.42 11.94 -22.70
CA GLY A 116 -21.17 11.72 -21.96
C GLY A 116 -20.06 11.08 -22.77
N LYS A 117 -20.27 10.86 -24.06
CA LYS A 117 -19.32 10.19 -24.94
C LYS A 117 -18.03 11.01 -25.08
N LEU A 118 -16.89 10.35 -24.95
CA LEU A 118 -15.60 10.95 -25.20
C LEU A 118 -15.48 11.37 -26.68
N LEU A 119 -15.41 12.68 -26.93
CA LEU A 119 -15.21 13.28 -28.26
C LEU A 119 -13.74 13.55 -28.56
N GLY A 120 -12.94 13.79 -27.54
CA GLY A 120 -11.53 14.05 -27.69
C GLY A 120 -10.75 13.91 -26.38
N PHE A 121 -9.53 13.41 -26.52
CA PHE A 121 -8.53 13.33 -25.46
C PHE A 121 -7.15 13.67 -26.03
N LYS A 122 -6.50 14.64 -25.46
CA LYS A 122 -5.15 15.05 -25.90
C LYS A 122 -4.32 15.56 -24.73
N ALA A 123 -3.02 15.30 -24.75
CA ALA A 123 -2.10 15.97 -23.83
C ALA A 123 -1.88 17.43 -24.28
N LYS A 124 -1.70 18.34 -23.32
CA LYS A 124 -1.35 19.75 -23.60
C LYS A 124 0.07 19.89 -24.18
N ASP A 125 0.96 18.94 -23.91
CA ASP A 125 2.25 18.79 -24.61
C ASP A 125 2.10 17.92 -25.85
N ASP A 126 1.57 18.53 -26.92
CA ASP A 126 1.25 17.83 -28.17
C ASP A 126 2.48 17.17 -28.82
N GLU A 127 3.65 17.78 -28.75
CA GLU A 127 4.87 17.21 -29.32
C GLU A 127 5.23 15.85 -28.68
N THR A 128 5.27 15.79 -27.37
CA THR A 128 5.55 14.54 -26.65
C THR A 128 4.42 13.54 -26.84
N TRP A 129 3.16 14.00 -26.82
CA TRP A 129 1.98 13.17 -27.05
C TRP A 129 2.03 12.45 -28.40
N GLN A 130 2.33 13.15 -29.50
CA GLN A 130 2.44 12.55 -30.83
C GLN A 130 3.58 11.51 -30.89
N LYS A 131 4.73 11.78 -30.25
CA LYS A 131 5.83 10.81 -30.18
C LYS A 131 5.41 9.53 -29.46
N ILE A 132 4.66 9.65 -28.37
CA ILE A 132 4.16 8.51 -27.59
C ILE A 132 3.15 7.73 -28.40
N LEU A 133 2.17 8.37 -29.01
CA LEU A 133 1.17 7.74 -29.87
C LEU A 133 1.80 7.00 -31.06
N ALA A 134 2.83 7.58 -31.66
CA ALA A 134 3.56 6.94 -32.76
C ALA A 134 4.27 5.65 -32.36
N ARG A 135 4.71 5.54 -31.09
CA ARG A 135 5.37 4.34 -30.53
C ARG A 135 4.40 3.30 -30.00
N SER A 136 3.35 3.74 -29.32
CA SER A 136 2.42 2.86 -28.56
C SER A 136 1.11 2.60 -29.30
N GLY A 137 0.81 3.36 -30.35
CA GLY A 137 -0.45 3.29 -31.09
C GLY A 137 -1.61 4.00 -30.37
N PRO A 138 -2.76 4.16 -31.07
CA PRO A 138 -3.94 4.83 -30.51
C PRO A 138 -4.61 4.05 -29.37
N GLU A 139 -4.28 2.78 -29.21
CA GLU A 139 -4.79 1.95 -28.10
C GLU A 139 -4.34 2.46 -26.73
N LEU A 140 -3.23 3.24 -26.66
CA LEU A 140 -2.79 3.88 -25.44
C LEU A 140 -3.89 4.79 -24.85
N ILE A 141 -4.65 5.47 -25.69
CA ILE A 141 -5.78 6.33 -25.24
C ILE A 141 -6.81 5.47 -24.50
N LYS A 142 -7.12 4.28 -25.02
CA LYS A 142 -8.07 3.37 -24.38
C LYS A 142 -7.57 2.83 -23.03
N LEU A 143 -6.25 2.75 -22.84
CA LEU A 143 -5.65 2.33 -21.57
C LEU A 143 -5.62 3.48 -20.54
N LEU A 144 -5.49 4.72 -20.99
CA LEU A 144 -5.46 5.89 -20.12
C LEU A 144 -6.86 6.45 -19.83
N ALA A 145 -7.80 6.32 -20.78
CA ALA A 145 -9.15 6.88 -20.67
C ALA A 145 -9.98 6.29 -19.52
N PRO A 146 -9.94 4.97 -19.18
CA PRO A 146 -10.66 4.48 -18.02
C PRO A 146 -10.20 5.22 -16.74
N GLY A 147 -11.14 5.87 -16.06
CA GLY A 147 -10.86 6.72 -14.90
C GLY A 147 -10.49 8.19 -15.24
N MET A 148 -10.40 8.54 -16.52
CA MET A 148 -10.29 9.93 -16.98
C MET A 148 -11.58 10.45 -17.63
N ASP A 149 -12.68 9.67 -17.55
CA ASP A 149 -14.01 10.09 -17.99
C ASP A 149 -14.56 11.23 -17.11
N ALA A 150 -15.77 11.68 -17.40
CA ALA A 150 -16.39 12.75 -16.62
C ALA A 150 -16.46 12.38 -15.13
N PRO A 151 -16.12 13.31 -14.22
CA PRO A 151 -16.27 13.12 -12.77
C PRO A 151 -17.74 13.24 -12.32
N GLY A 152 -18.66 12.72 -13.14
CA GLY A 152 -20.09 12.70 -12.95
C GLY A 152 -20.81 12.00 -14.11
N VAL A 153 -22.07 11.69 -13.91
CA VAL A 153 -22.91 11.08 -14.94
C VAL A 153 -23.68 12.18 -15.66
N LEU A 154 -23.40 12.40 -16.95
CA LEU A 154 -24.04 13.47 -17.75
C LEU A 154 -25.52 13.21 -18.06
N GLN A 155 -25.97 11.95 -17.94
CA GLN A 155 -27.40 11.62 -18.06
C GLN A 155 -28.13 11.90 -16.73
N GLU A 156 -29.33 12.44 -16.82
CA GLU A 156 -30.16 12.73 -15.65
C GLU A 156 -30.57 11.44 -14.91
N ILE A 157 -30.19 11.33 -13.63
CA ILE A 157 -30.48 10.16 -12.80
C ILE A 157 -31.68 10.43 -11.90
N PRO A 158 -32.76 9.62 -11.95
CA PRO A 158 -33.87 9.76 -11.03
C PRO A 158 -33.40 9.55 -9.57
N ALA A 159 -33.62 10.55 -8.71
CA ALA A 159 -33.26 10.46 -7.29
C ALA A 159 -34.31 9.68 -6.50
N LYS A 160 -34.55 8.42 -6.89
CA LYS A 160 -35.50 7.50 -6.25
C LYS A 160 -34.92 6.11 -6.19
N GLU A 161 -34.88 5.52 -5.01
CA GLU A 161 -34.42 4.15 -4.80
C GLU A 161 -35.15 3.13 -5.67
N GLY A 162 -34.40 2.18 -6.23
CA GLY A 162 -34.91 1.19 -7.17
C GLY A 162 -35.07 1.66 -8.62
N SER A 163 -34.80 2.95 -8.92
CA SER A 163 -34.78 3.44 -10.29
C SER A 163 -33.62 2.84 -11.08
N LYS A 164 -33.87 2.50 -12.34
CA LYS A 164 -32.91 1.96 -13.28
C LYS A 164 -32.71 2.91 -14.44
N LEU A 165 -31.47 3.03 -14.91
CA LEU A 165 -31.08 3.82 -16.07
C LEU A 165 -30.08 3.02 -16.88
N THR A 166 -30.22 3.09 -18.21
CA THR A 166 -29.21 2.53 -19.11
C THR A 166 -28.28 3.65 -19.54
N LEU A 167 -26.99 3.48 -19.23
CA LEU A 167 -25.92 4.39 -19.66
C LEU A 167 -25.36 3.90 -21.00
N GLU A 168 -25.38 4.77 -22.01
CA GLU A 168 -24.78 4.46 -23.31
C GLU A 168 -23.31 4.91 -23.34
N GLY A 169 -22.42 3.98 -23.67
CA GLY A 169 -21.02 4.31 -23.91
C GLY A 169 -20.12 4.38 -22.68
N PHE A 170 -20.57 3.90 -21.52
CA PHE A 170 -19.71 3.79 -20.35
C PHE A 170 -18.57 2.78 -20.59
N ASN A 171 -17.34 3.23 -20.64
CA ASN A 171 -16.18 2.44 -21.11
C ASN A 171 -16.41 1.73 -22.47
N GLY A 172 -17.20 2.34 -23.37
CA GLY A 172 -17.53 1.77 -24.66
C GLY A 172 -18.56 0.66 -24.63
N GLN A 173 -19.23 0.43 -23.50
CA GLN A 173 -20.29 -0.58 -23.30
C GLN A 173 -21.60 0.06 -22.84
N GLN A 174 -22.67 -0.66 -23.03
CA GLN A 174 -23.95 -0.33 -22.42
C GLN A 174 -23.97 -0.85 -20.98
N ALA A 175 -24.17 0.05 -20.00
CA ALA A 175 -24.20 -0.30 -18.58
C ALA A 175 -25.58 -0.02 -17.99
N GLU A 176 -26.03 -0.86 -17.06
CA GLU A 176 -27.22 -0.62 -16.24
C GLU A 176 -26.79 0.04 -14.93
N LEU A 177 -27.41 1.17 -14.60
CA LEU A 177 -27.27 1.86 -13.34
C LEU A 177 -28.54 1.67 -12.52
N LEU A 178 -28.38 1.20 -11.27
CA LEU A 178 -29.45 1.03 -10.28
C LEU A 178 -29.23 2.00 -9.13
N VAL A 179 -30.21 2.84 -8.81
CA VAL A 179 -30.18 3.70 -7.61
C VAL A 179 -30.47 2.85 -6.38
N THR A 180 -29.50 2.71 -5.50
CA THR A 180 -29.57 1.85 -4.31
C THR A 180 -29.95 2.59 -3.04
N LYS A 181 -29.54 3.88 -2.92
CA LYS A 181 -29.85 4.69 -1.74
C LYS A 181 -29.94 6.17 -2.12
N VAL A 182 -30.86 6.89 -1.48
CA VAL A 182 -31.01 8.34 -1.65
C VAL A 182 -31.04 9.01 -0.27
N THR A 183 -30.14 9.95 -0.07
CA THR A 183 -30.10 10.83 1.12
C THR A 183 -30.40 12.29 0.73
N PRO A 184 -30.50 13.22 1.67
CA PRO A 184 -30.57 14.64 1.33
C PRO A 184 -29.36 15.14 0.54
N GLU A 185 -28.16 14.57 0.80
CA GLU A 185 -26.88 15.05 0.28
C GLU A 185 -26.35 14.19 -0.90
N THR A 186 -26.72 12.89 -0.97
CA THR A 186 -26.12 11.94 -1.91
C THR A 186 -27.12 11.01 -2.57
N VAL A 187 -26.70 10.48 -3.71
CA VAL A 187 -27.34 9.33 -4.38
C VAL A 187 -26.28 8.26 -4.60
N ASP A 188 -26.53 7.08 -4.00
CA ASP A 188 -25.69 5.90 -4.19
C ASP A 188 -26.28 5.02 -5.30
N THR A 189 -25.43 4.48 -6.16
CA THR A 189 -25.81 3.68 -7.30
C THR A 189 -24.94 2.44 -7.44
N GLU A 190 -25.51 1.39 -8.01
CA GLU A 190 -24.81 0.19 -8.47
C GLU A 190 -24.73 0.23 -9.99
N LEU A 191 -23.60 -0.15 -10.56
CA LEU A 191 -23.35 -0.16 -11.99
C LEU A 191 -22.96 -1.56 -12.44
N THR A 192 -23.63 -2.05 -13.49
CA THR A 192 -23.38 -3.37 -14.07
C THR A 192 -23.32 -3.33 -15.58
N ALA A 193 -22.36 -4.04 -16.18
CA ALA A 193 -22.34 -4.32 -17.61
C ALA A 193 -21.76 -5.70 -17.87
N GLU A 194 -22.25 -6.38 -18.89
CA GLU A 194 -21.73 -7.67 -19.32
C GLU A 194 -21.82 -7.81 -20.83
N SER A 195 -20.74 -8.28 -21.42
CA SER A 195 -20.64 -8.62 -22.84
C SER A 195 -19.81 -9.90 -23.01
N ASP A 196 -19.67 -10.38 -24.24
CA ASP A 196 -18.85 -11.57 -24.52
C ASP A 196 -17.38 -11.42 -24.13
N ASP A 197 -16.85 -10.18 -24.16
CA ASP A 197 -15.42 -9.91 -23.99
C ASP A 197 -15.12 -9.12 -22.72
N SER A 198 -16.13 -8.66 -21.99
CA SER A 198 -15.91 -7.86 -20.79
C SER A 198 -17.10 -7.88 -19.85
N ARG A 199 -16.81 -7.70 -18.57
CA ARG A 199 -17.82 -7.51 -17.52
C ARG A 199 -17.34 -6.44 -16.54
N LEU A 200 -18.31 -5.68 -16.04
CA LEU A 200 -18.10 -4.56 -15.14
C LEU A 200 -19.10 -4.63 -13.99
N TYR A 201 -18.63 -4.34 -12.81
CA TYR A 201 -19.44 -4.16 -11.62
C TYR A 201 -18.85 -3.02 -10.77
N GLY A 202 -19.71 -2.18 -10.22
CA GLY A 202 -19.22 -1.10 -9.37
C GLY A 202 -20.30 -0.35 -8.62
N HIS A 203 -19.83 0.56 -7.77
CA HIS A 203 -20.65 1.47 -6.99
C HIS A 203 -20.21 2.91 -7.25
N MET A 204 -21.17 3.83 -7.29
CA MET A 204 -20.89 5.27 -7.37
C MET A 204 -21.73 6.00 -6.33
N ARG A 205 -21.14 7.02 -5.73
CA ARG A 205 -21.82 8.01 -4.89
C ARG A 205 -21.71 9.37 -5.55
N LEU A 206 -22.85 10.01 -5.78
CA LEU A 206 -22.95 11.31 -6.41
C LEU A 206 -23.45 12.35 -5.40
N ALA A 207 -22.94 13.56 -5.47
CA ALA A 207 -23.52 14.70 -4.76
C ALA A 207 -24.87 15.04 -5.38
N ARG A 208 -25.91 15.12 -4.55
CA ARG A 208 -27.29 15.28 -5.03
C ARG A 208 -27.58 16.66 -5.61
N ASP A 209 -26.89 17.67 -5.14
CA ASP A 209 -27.06 19.07 -5.50
C ASP A 209 -26.39 19.45 -6.82
N SER A 210 -25.30 18.76 -7.18
CA SER A 210 -24.39 19.16 -8.25
C SER A 210 -24.07 18.03 -9.24
N GLY A 211 -24.43 16.79 -8.90
CA GLY A 211 -24.12 15.61 -9.71
C GLY A 211 -22.62 15.23 -9.75
N TRP A 212 -21.77 15.97 -9.03
CA TRP A 212 -20.35 15.61 -8.96
C TRP A 212 -20.16 14.25 -8.27
N LEU A 213 -19.28 13.45 -8.85
CA LEU A 213 -18.85 12.19 -8.25
C LEU A 213 -18.18 12.47 -6.90
N GLN A 214 -18.62 11.79 -5.85
CA GLN A 214 -17.94 11.77 -4.58
C GLN A 214 -16.99 10.58 -4.45
N LYS A 215 -17.50 9.38 -4.78
CA LYS A 215 -16.75 8.14 -4.71
C LYS A 215 -17.22 7.18 -5.80
N MET A 216 -16.30 6.47 -6.42
CA MET A 216 -16.56 5.41 -7.37
C MET A 216 -15.59 4.26 -7.11
N VAL A 217 -16.11 3.06 -7.09
CA VAL A 217 -15.33 1.82 -7.10
C VAL A 217 -15.83 0.97 -8.25
N LEU A 218 -14.97 0.64 -9.18
CA LEU A 218 -15.28 -0.20 -10.34
C LEU A 218 -14.34 -1.38 -10.41
N VAL A 219 -14.88 -2.53 -10.74
CA VAL A 219 -14.12 -3.71 -11.14
C VAL A 219 -14.45 -4.02 -12.59
N LEU A 220 -13.43 -4.11 -13.41
CA LEU A 220 -13.53 -4.42 -14.82
C LEU A 220 -12.70 -5.66 -15.14
N GLU A 221 -13.31 -6.63 -15.77
CA GLU A 221 -12.60 -7.78 -16.35
C GLU A 221 -12.79 -7.78 -17.86
N THR A 222 -11.69 -7.80 -18.61
CA THR A 222 -11.70 -7.80 -20.08
C THR A 222 -10.82 -8.89 -20.62
N LYS A 223 -11.27 -9.54 -21.71
CA LYS A 223 -10.41 -10.41 -22.48
C LYS A 223 -9.41 -9.57 -23.26
N VAL A 224 -8.16 -10.00 -23.27
CA VAL A 224 -7.09 -9.33 -23.99
C VAL A 224 -6.38 -10.33 -24.90
N GLU A 225 -5.93 -9.85 -26.04
CA GLU A 225 -5.08 -10.63 -26.93
C GLU A 225 -3.76 -9.88 -27.14
N LEU A 226 -2.64 -10.52 -26.79
CA LEU A 226 -1.32 -9.97 -27.00
C LEU A 226 -0.47 -10.94 -27.83
N ARG A 227 -0.07 -10.53 -29.04
CA ARG A 227 0.77 -11.33 -29.95
C ARG A 227 0.20 -12.73 -30.22
N GLY A 228 -1.12 -12.82 -30.41
CA GLY A 228 -1.82 -14.09 -30.68
C GLY A 228 -2.03 -14.98 -29.45
N ARG A 229 -1.74 -14.50 -28.25
CA ARG A 229 -2.05 -15.21 -26.99
C ARG A 229 -3.24 -14.54 -26.32
N GLN A 230 -4.24 -15.34 -26.01
CA GLN A 230 -5.40 -14.88 -25.23
C GLN A 230 -5.03 -14.80 -23.75
N GLY A 231 -5.65 -13.83 -23.08
CA GLY A 231 -5.51 -13.59 -21.67
C GLY A 231 -6.68 -12.81 -21.11
N SER A 232 -6.56 -12.39 -19.86
CA SER A 232 -7.53 -11.51 -19.20
C SER A 232 -6.80 -10.33 -18.56
N ASN A 233 -7.49 -9.21 -18.49
CA ASN A 233 -7.11 -8.05 -17.69
C ASN A 233 -8.20 -7.85 -16.63
N HIS A 234 -7.82 -7.92 -15.37
CA HIS A 234 -8.67 -7.63 -14.22
C HIS A 234 -8.20 -6.31 -13.61
N MET A 235 -9.08 -5.34 -13.52
CA MET A 235 -8.75 -3.99 -13.03
C MET A 235 -9.75 -3.57 -11.95
N LEU A 236 -9.23 -3.23 -10.79
CA LEU A 236 -9.95 -2.54 -9.73
C LEU A 236 -9.58 -1.05 -9.79
N LEU A 237 -10.58 -0.20 -9.95
CA LEU A 237 -10.44 1.26 -10.03
C LEU A 237 -11.20 1.91 -8.86
N VAL A 238 -10.54 2.83 -8.18
CA VAL A 238 -11.15 3.67 -7.14
C VAL A 238 -10.93 5.11 -7.50
N MET A 239 -12.00 5.90 -7.48
CA MET A 239 -11.95 7.35 -7.67
C MET A 239 -12.71 8.01 -6.53
N GLU A 240 -12.05 8.88 -5.77
CA GLU A 240 -12.61 9.53 -4.58
C GLU A 240 -12.23 11.00 -4.53
N ARG A 241 -13.15 11.85 -4.13
CA ARG A 241 -12.83 13.26 -3.87
C ARG A 241 -11.80 13.37 -2.74
N LYS A 242 -10.81 14.26 -2.93
CA LYS A 242 -9.73 14.48 -1.95
C LYS A 242 -10.25 14.90 -0.57
N ASP A 243 -11.37 15.60 -0.51
CA ASP A 243 -11.97 16.15 0.71
C ASP A 243 -12.87 15.17 1.48
N LEU A 244 -13.05 13.94 0.99
CA LEU A 244 -13.79 12.93 1.74
C LEU A 244 -12.96 12.41 2.92
N LEU A 245 -13.63 12.24 4.06
CA LEU A 245 -13.01 11.69 5.29
C LEU A 245 -12.84 10.16 5.22
N ASP A 246 -13.72 9.48 4.50
CA ASP A 246 -13.73 8.02 4.37
C ASP A 246 -13.09 7.59 3.04
N GLN A 247 -11.79 7.76 2.94
CA GLN A 247 -11.01 7.35 1.77
C GLN A 247 -10.55 5.90 1.90
N VAL A 248 -10.45 5.21 0.76
CA VAL A 248 -9.96 3.81 0.70
C VAL A 248 -8.49 3.70 1.14
N GLY A 249 -7.74 4.78 1.14
CA GLY A 249 -6.31 4.79 1.37
C GLY A 249 -5.53 4.25 0.16
N ASP A 250 -4.24 3.95 0.33
CA ASP A 250 -3.41 3.46 -0.78
C ASP A 250 -3.78 2.02 -1.16
N LEU A 251 -4.38 1.85 -2.34
CA LEU A 251 -4.82 0.57 -2.87
C LEU A 251 -3.65 -0.39 -3.13
N SER A 252 -2.43 0.11 -3.40
CA SER A 252 -1.25 -0.72 -3.63
C SER A 252 -0.86 -1.56 -2.41
N ASN A 253 -1.16 -1.05 -1.20
CA ASN A 253 -0.87 -1.70 0.07
C ASN A 253 -2.05 -2.56 0.59
N ARG A 254 -3.18 -2.57 -0.11
CA ARG A 254 -4.33 -3.39 0.28
C ARG A 254 -4.11 -4.86 -0.07
N ILE A 255 -4.29 -5.70 0.93
CA ILE A 255 -4.22 -7.16 0.81
C ILE A 255 -5.63 -7.71 1.01
N ALA A 256 -5.99 -8.73 0.23
CA ALA A 256 -7.26 -9.42 0.42
C ALA A 256 -7.31 -10.03 1.84
N PRO A 257 -8.38 -9.82 2.62
CA PRO A 257 -8.47 -10.34 3.99
C PRO A 257 -8.23 -11.84 4.09
N ASP A 258 -8.75 -12.61 3.16
CA ASP A 258 -8.62 -14.06 3.10
C ASP A 258 -7.29 -14.55 2.48
N SER A 259 -6.39 -13.66 2.06
CA SER A 259 -5.01 -14.05 1.74
C SER A 259 -4.19 -14.41 2.98
N LEU A 260 -4.67 -14.02 4.16
CA LEU A 260 -4.17 -14.47 5.46
C LEU A 260 -4.81 -15.83 5.80
N ASP A 261 -4.41 -16.89 5.08
CA ASP A 261 -5.05 -18.22 5.18
C ASP A 261 -4.72 -18.99 6.48
N ASN A 262 -4.18 -18.34 7.48
CA ASN A 262 -3.84 -18.94 8.76
C ASN A 262 -5.02 -18.88 9.73
N TRP A 263 -5.27 -19.99 10.40
CA TRP A 263 -6.15 -20.04 11.54
C TRP A 263 -5.46 -19.40 12.76
N ILE A 264 -6.15 -18.49 13.42
CA ILE A 264 -5.68 -17.70 14.56
C ILE A 264 -6.50 -18.11 15.78
N PRO A 265 -5.88 -18.38 16.96
CA PRO A 265 -6.63 -18.64 18.16
C PRO A 265 -7.62 -17.52 18.51
N ILE A 266 -8.83 -17.88 18.92
CA ILE A 266 -9.85 -16.92 19.35
C ILE A 266 -9.38 -16.22 20.63
N VAL A 267 -9.46 -14.89 20.61
CA VAL A 267 -9.27 -14.04 21.80
C VAL A 267 -10.64 -13.62 22.31
N THR A 268 -10.90 -13.87 23.60
CA THR A 268 -12.24 -13.73 24.17
C THR A 268 -12.64 -12.30 24.48
N ALA A 269 -11.69 -11.43 24.80
CA ALA A 269 -11.99 -10.05 25.13
C ALA A 269 -11.02 -9.09 24.43
N PRO A 270 -11.52 -7.96 23.90
CA PRO A 270 -10.65 -6.92 23.37
C PRO A 270 -9.85 -6.29 24.53
N PRO A 271 -8.69 -5.68 24.22
CA PRO A 271 -8.03 -4.78 25.16
C PRO A 271 -9.04 -3.75 25.66
N LYS A 272 -8.94 -3.36 26.93
CA LYS A 272 -9.84 -2.32 27.47
C LYS A 272 -9.47 -0.97 26.84
N PRO A 273 -10.25 -0.46 25.90
CA PRO A 273 -9.93 0.79 25.23
C PRO A 273 -10.17 1.98 26.19
N VAL A 274 -9.43 3.05 25.97
CA VAL A 274 -9.82 4.35 26.48
C VAL A 274 -10.99 4.84 25.64
N ASP A 275 -12.09 5.22 26.26
CA ASP A 275 -13.14 5.94 25.56
C ASP A 275 -12.52 7.22 24.96
N GLY A 276 -12.61 7.38 23.65
CA GLY A 276 -12.04 8.53 22.94
C GLY A 276 -12.58 9.89 23.43
N GLN A 277 -13.71 9.89 24.15
CA GLN A 277 -14.24 11.10 24.80
C GLN A 277 -13.51 11.45 26.11
N GLU A 278 -12.76 10.53 26.71
CA GLU A 278 -11.97 10.76 27.92
C GLU A 278 -10.58 11.34 27.66
N ILE A 279 -10.15 11.43 26.39
CA ILE A 279 -8.82 11.92 26.01
C ILE A 279 -8.89 13.38 25.58
N SER A 280 -7.99 14.20 26.12
CA SER A 280 -7.78 15.58 25.65
C SER A 280 -6.67 15.66 24.60
N ALA A 281 -6.68 16.72 23.80
CA ALA A 281 -5.62 16.99 22.81
C ALA A 281 -4.23 17.07 23.47
N GLU A 282 -4.16 17.69 24.65
CA GLU A 282 -2.91 17.84 25.42
C GLU A 282 -2.40 16.50 25.92
N ALA A 283 -3.31 15.60 26.31
CA ALA A 283 -2.94 14.28 26.79
C ALA A 283 -2.48 13.39 25.62
N LEU A 284 -3.25 13.33 24.51
CA LEU A 284 -2.91 12.46 23.37
C LEU A 284 -1.64 12.94 22.65
N PHE A 285 -1.57 14.22 22.34
CA PHE A 285 -0.44 14.83 21.65
C PHE A 285 0.55 15.49 22.59
N GLN A 286 0.85 14.86 23.72
CA GLN A 286 1.71 15.42 24.77
C GLN A 286 3.03 15.97 24.20
N TYR A 287 3.64 15.24 23.30
CA TYR A 287 4.91 15.62 22.69
C TYR A 287 4.72 16.62 21.54
N GLY A 288 3.62 16.51 20.77
CA GLY A 288 3.31 17.35 19.61
C GLY A 288 4.36 17.32 18.51
N LYS A 289 5.28 16.37 18.58
CA LYS A 289 6.43 16.24 17.69
C LYS A 289 6.58 14.81 17.16
N GLY A 290 7.14 14.72 15.96
CA GLY A 290 7.40 13.47 15.29
C GLY A 290 8.63 13.54 14.38
N ALA A 291 8.89 12.44 13.69
CA ALA A 291 9.94 12.34 12.72
C ALA A 291 9.40 12.12 11.31
N TYR A 292 10.11 12.58 10.31
CA TYR A 292 9.85 12.21 8.93
C TYR A 292 11.02 11.44 8.32
N SER A 293 10.68 10.55 7.39
CA SER A 293 11.64 9.88 6.50
C SER A 293 11.19 10.03 5.05
N VAL A 294 12.17 9.96 4.14
CA VAL A 294 11.95 10.09 2.70
C VAL A 294 11.93 8.73 2.07
N GLU A 295 10.83 8.38 1.45
CA GLU A 295 10.68 7.15 0.69
C GLU A 295 10.71 7.44 -0.82
N SER A 296 10.87 6.41 -1.64
CA SER A 296 10.98 6.58 -3.09
C SER A 296 9.76 7.25 -3.76
N LYS A 297 8.58 7.18 -3.15
CA LYS A 297 7.33 7.68 -3.71
C LYS A 297 6.60 8.69 -2.83
N HIS A 298 6.95 8.78 -1.56
CA HIS A 298 6.25 9.60 -0.56
C HIS A 298 7.16 9.89 0.62
N LEU A 299 6.65 10.69 1.53
CA LEU A 299 7.24 10.95 2.83
C LEU A 299 6.47 10.15 3.87
N GLN A 300 7.19 9.46 4.73
CA GLN A 300 6.61 8.81 5.90
C GLN A 300 6.74 9.73 7.10
N LEU A 301 5.62 10.05 7.74
CA LEU A 301 5.57 10.83 8.97
C LEU A 301 5.19 9.91 10.13
N GLU A 302 5.99 9.90 11.17
CA GLU A 302 5.71 9.18 12.42
C GLU A 302 5.54 10.19 13.54
N LEU A 303 4.42 10.16 14.25
CA LEU A 303 4.14 11.03 15.38
C LEU A 303 4.12 10.21 16.67
N LEU A 304 4.91 10.62 17.64
CA LEU A 304 4.90 10.02 18.97
C LEU A 304 3.71 10.55 19.78
N LEU A 305 2.89 9.65 20.26
CA LEU A 305 1.74 9.92 21.12
C LEU A 305 2.09 9.63 22.58
N ALA A 306 1.29 10.17 23.49
CA ALA A 306 1.44 9.86 24.92
C ALA A 306 1.13 8.38 25.17
N GLU A 307 1.85 7.79 26.10
CA GLU A 307 1.56 6.44 26.57
C GLU A 307 0.28 6.44 27.40
N HIS A 308 -0.59 5.48 27.13
CA HIS A 308 -1.80 5.25 27.90
C HIS A 308 -1.83 3.79 28.37
N GLU A 309 -2.32 3.57 29.58
CA GLU A 309 -2.52 2.20 30.12
C GLU A 309 -3.57 1.39 29.33
N LYS A 310 -4.37 2.09 28.53
CA LYS A 310 -5.45 1.52 27.72
C LYS A 310 -5.22 1.88 26.26
N GLU A 311 -5.70 1.04 25.36
CA GLU A 311 -5.64 1.29 23.92
C GLU A 311 -6.51 2.49 23.53
N VAL A 312 -5.93 3.44 22.79
CA VAL A 312 -6.66 4.60 22.28
C VAL A 312 -7.43 4.20 21.02
N LEU A 313 -8.75 4.23 21.11
CA LEU A 313 -9.60 4.02 19.94
C LEU A 313 -9.89 5.34 19.23
N GLY A 314 -9.29 5.53 18.08
CA GLY A 314 -9.54 6.70 17.26
C GLY A 314 -8.73 6.73 15.99
N GLU A 315 -9.13 7.56 15.06
CA GLU A 315 -8.40 7.87 13.84
C GLU A 315 -7.80 9.26 13.94
N ILE A 316 -6.56 9.43 13.49
CA ILE A 316 -5.90 10.73 13.43
C ILE A 316 -5.73 11.10 11.97
N THR A 317 -6.28 12.22 11.55
CA THR A 317 -6.12 12.77 10.21
C THR A 317 -5.30 14.06 10.25
N TYR A 318 -4.67 14.40 9.16
CA TYR A 318 -3.82 15.58 9.09
C TYR A 318 -4.24 16.49 7.94
N ARG A 319 -4.27 17.79 8.21
CA ARG A 319 -4.57 18.84 7.22
C ARG A 319 -3.65 20.04 7.38
N ASP A 320 -3.68 20.94 6.42
CA ASP A 320 -2.95 22.22 6.46
C ASP A 320 -1.42 22.02 6.63
N PHE A 321 -0.85 21.05 5.90
CA PHE A 321 0.59 20.81 5.92
C PHE A 321 1.38 22.05 5.50
N LYS A 322 2.42 22.36 6.25
CA LYS A 322 3.38 23.43 5.96
C LYS A 322 4.78 22.90 6.07
N ALA A 323 5.60 23.19 5.06
CA ALA A 323 7.03 22.90 5.09
C ALA A 323 7.82 24.16 5.47
N LEU A 324 8.84 24.01 6.30
CA LEU A 324 9.70 25.08 6.76
C LEU A 324 11.16 24.77 6.42
N ASP A 325 11.93 25.82 6.07
CA ASP A 325 13.38 25.72 5.87
C ASP A 325 14.15 25.79 7.23
N ALA A 326 15.48 25.79 7.16
CA ALA A 326 16.32 25.83 8.34
C ALA A 326 16.23 27.14 9.14
N GLU A 327 15.69 28.22 8.53
CA GLU A 327 15.42 29.52 9.16
C GLU A 327 13.96 29.68 9.57
N ASP A 328 13.17 28.60 9.65
CA ASP A 328 11.73 28.58 9.94
C ASP A 328 10.87 29.39 8.96
N LYS A 329 11.35 29.57 7.72
CA LYS A 329 10.58 30.24 6.68
C LYS A 329 9.72 29.24 5.92
N PRO A 330 8.47 29.57 5.58
CA PRO A 330 7.61 28.72 4.80
C PRO A 330 8.18 28.46 3.41
N ILE A 331 8.19 27.18 3.01
CA ILE A 331 8.44 26.75 1.64
C ILE A 331 7.07 26.58 0.97
N GLU A 332 6.86 27.23 -0.17
CA GLU A 332 5.61 27.10 -0.92
C GLU A 332 5.52 25.72 -1.58
N MET A 333 4.95 24.78 -0.87
CA MET A 333 4.65 23.43 -1.32
C MET A 333 3.28 23.01 -0.82
N GLU A 334 2.55 22.28 -1.65
CA GLU A 334 1.32 21.62 -1.27
C GLU A 334 1.60 20.14 -1.02
N PHE A 335 0.90 19.56 -0.06
CA PHE A 335 0.98 18.14 0.28
C PHE A 335 -0.41 17.50 0.30
N ALA A 336 -0.45 16.21 0.05
CA ALA A 336 -1.63 15.40 0.25
C ALA A 336 -1.29 14.13 1.04
N ALA A 337 -2.18 13.75 1.94
CA ALA A 337 -2.10 12.46 2.63
C ALA A 337 -2.42 11.33 1.67
N LEU A 338 -1.55 10.30 1.62
CA LEU A 338 -1.72 9.10 0.79
C LEU A 338 -2.40 7.98 1.57
N GLY A 339 -2.26 7.96 2.88
CA GLY A 339 -2.83 6.95 3.76
C GLY A 339 -2.57 7.33 5.20
N GLN A 340 -3.38 6.78 6.08
CA GLN A 340 -3.33 7.05 7.51
C GLN A 340 -3.38 5.73 8.25
N PHE A 341 -2.61 5.66 9.32
CA PHE A 341 -2.65 4.56 10.26
C PHE A 341 -3.04 5.14 11.62
N GLY A 342 -4.11 4.60 12.19
CA GLY A 342 -4.55 4.99 13.52
C GLY A 342 -3.48 4.74 14.58
N PRO A 343 -3.70 5.20 15.82
CA PRO A 343 -2.78 4.92 16.91
C PRO A 343 -2.53 3.41 17.07
N TYR A 344 -1.27 3.02 17.15
CA TYR A 344 -0.86 1.62 17.36
C TYR A 344 0.35 1.55 18.27
N GLN A 345 0.50 0.40 18.95
CA GLN A 345 1.65 0.15 19.80
C GLN A 345 2.86 -0.33 18.98
N GLN A 346 3.98 0.33 19.15
CA GLN A 346 5.25 -0.07 18.56
C GLN A 346 6.35 0.02 19.63
N ASN A 347 6.93 -1.11 20.01
CA ASN A 347 7.98 -1.20 21.04
C ASN A 347 7.61 -0.44 22.33
N ASP A 348 6.45 -0.76 22.89
CA ASP A 348 5.87 -0.14 24.09
C ASP A 348 5.56 1.36 23.99
N LYS A 349 5.63 1.94 22.79
CA LYS A 349 5.24 3.32 22.55
C LYS A 349 4.03 3.41 21.65
N LEU A 350 3.17 4.35 21.94
CA LEU A 350 2.01 4.66 21.11
C LEU A 350 2.46 5.63 20.01
N VAL A 351 2.27 5.23 18.76
CA VAL A 351 2.62 6.02 17.59
C VAL A 351 1.47 6.08 16.60
N THR A 352 1.49 7.09 15.75
CA THR A 352 0.68 7.10 14.53
C THR A 352 1.57 7.41 13.35
N SER A 353 1.21 6.90 12.20
CA SER A 353 2.01 7.03 11.00
C SER A 353 1.13 7.45 9.83
N THR A 354 1.63 8.33 8.99
CA THR A 354 0.96 8.73 7.76
C THR A 354 1.97 8.90 6.64
N ALA A 355 1.55 8.56 5.42
CA ALA A 355 2.31 8.84 4.22
C ALA A 355 1.76 10.11 3.57
N ILE A 356 2.63 11.06 3.21
CA ILE A 356 2.25 12.25 2.46
C ILE A 356 3.05 12.34 1.17
N ALA A 357 2.48 12.95 0.14
CA ALA A 357 3.19 13.27 -1.09
C ALA A 357 3.23 14.78 -1.31
N PRO A 358 4.37 15.33 -1.71
CA PRO A 358 4.40 16.68 -2.23
C PRO A 358 3.64 16.72 -3.56
N LEU A 359 2.81 17.72 -3.74
CA LEU A 359 2.03 17.94 -4.95
C LEU A 359 2.81 18.78 -5.93
N GLY A 360 2.71 18.43 -7.21
CA GLY A 360 3.44 19.08 -8.28
C GLY A 360 4.61 18.23 -8.78
N TRP A 361 5.25 18.73 -9.83
CA TRP A 361 6.32 18.05 -10.53
C TRP A 361 7.62 18.78 -10.27
N ASP A 362 8.74 18.01 -10.23
CA ASP A 362 10.10 18.54 -10.04
C ASP A 362 10.31 19.33 -8.71
N GLN A 363 9.72 18.81 -7.63
CA GLN A 363 9.79 19.44 -6.31
C GLN A 363 11.06 19.04 -5.51
N ARG A 364 11.92 18.17 -6.05
CA ARG A 364 13.05 17.59 -5.32
C ARG A 364 14.00 18.64 -4.75
N ASN A 365 14.35 19.66 -5.58
CA ASN A 365 15.25 20.74 -5.14
C ASN A 365 14.66 21.63 -4.03
N GLN A 366 13.33 21.71 -3.93
CA GLN A 366 12.65 22.41 -2.83
C GLN A 366 12.59 21.52 -1.61
N PHE A 367 12.37 20.22 -1.84
CA PHE A 367 12.29 19.24 -0.78
C PHE A 367 13.59 19.14 0.03
N GLU A 368 14.76 19.19 -0.61
CA GLU A 368 16.08 19.19 0.04
C GLU A 368 16.29 20.39 0.99
N LYS A 369 15.48 21.44 0.89
CA LYS A 369 15.53 22.60 1.79
C LYS A 369 14.66 22.46 3.03
N ILE A 370 13.81 21.46 3.08
CA ILE A 370 12.88 21.25 4.19
C ILE A 370 13.64 20.77 5.42
N SER A 371 13.54 21.52 6.52
CA SER A 371 14.05 21.12 7.82
C SER A 371 12.96 20.59 8.74
N SER A 372 11.71 21.06 8.57
CA SER A 372 10.57 20.60 9.35
C SER A 372 9.25 20.72 8.61
N PHE A 373 8.27 19.96 9.09
CA PHE A 373 6.87 20.05 8.68
C PHE A 373 6.01 20.40 9.87
N SER A 374 4.88 21.08 9.65
CA SER A 374 3.79 21.17 10.61
C SER A 374 2.46 20.88 9.94
N ALA A 375 1.48 20.41 10.71
CA ALA A 375 0.11 20.20 10.26
C ALA A 375 -0.86 20.27 11.45
N MET A 376 -2.14 20.43 11.15
CA MET A 376 -3.20 20.22 12.13
C MET A 376 -3.54 18.73 12.19
N ALA A 377 -3.36 18.10 13.32
CA ALA A 377 -3.81 16.75 13.62
C ALA A 377 -5.22 16.80 14.19
N ASP A 378 -6.16 16.15 13.54
CA ASP A 378 -7.56 16.03 13.93
C ASP A 378 -7.81 14.62 14.47
N PHE A 379 -8.34 14.51 15.68
CA PHE A 379 -8.68 13.22 16.28
C PHE A 379 -10.17 12.95 16.16
N MET A 380 -10.51 11.80 15.60
CA MET A 380 -11.86 11.28 15.48
C MET A 380 -11.98 10.01 16.34
N PRO A 381 -12.74 10.02 17.43
CA PRO A 381 -12.90 8.87 18.28
C PRO A 381 -13.67 7.74 17.56
N LEU A 382 -13.38 6.51 17.94
CA LEU A 382 -14.13 5.33 17.59
C LEU A 382 -14.91 4.86 18.81
N GLU A 383 -16.13 4.37 18.58
CA GLU A 383 -16.98 3.84 19.64
C GLU A 383 -16.90 2.31 19.60
N LEU A 384 -16.52 1.68 20.72
CA LEU A 384 -16.59 0.25 20.87
C LEU A 384 -17.99 -0.17 21.30
N VAL A 385 -18.65 -0.98 20.48
CA VAL A 385 -19.99 -1.51 20.73
C VAL A 385 -19.89 -3.01 20.99
N SER A 386 -20.51 -3.49 22.06
CA SER A 386 -20.68 -4.91 22.34
C SER A 386 -22.05 -5.41 21.90
N ILE A 387 -22.07 -6.57 21.24
CA ILE A 387 -23.27 -7.21 20.69
C ILE A 387 -23.39 -8.58 21.30
N SER A 388 -24.27 -8.74 22.29
CA SER A 388 -24.45 -10.01 23.00
C SER A 388 -25.73 -10.72 22.57
N GLY A 389 -25.69 -12.05 22.51
CA GLY A 389 -26.84 -12.86 22.18
C GLY A 389 -26.69 -14.32 22.55
N GLN A 390 -27.81 -15.03 22.53
CA GLN A 390 -27.83 -16.48 22.72
C GLN A 390 -27.28 -17.17 21.46
N TRP A 391 -26.38 -18.14 21.65
CA TRP A 391 -25.87 -18.93 20.55
C TRP A 391 -26.81 -20.08 20.20
N GLN A 392 -27.18 -20.22 18.94
CA GLN A 392 -28.02 -21.31 18.44
C GLN A 392 -27.21 -22.23 17.52
N SER A 393 -26.68 -23.29 18.09
CA SER A 393 -25.83 -24.23 17.36
C SER A 393 -26.54 -24.84 16.15
N GLY A 394 -25.85 -24.82 14.99
CA GLY A 394 -26.34 -25.37 13.72
C GLY A 394 -27.49 -24.61 13.07
N GLN A 395 -27.85 -23.42 13.55
CA GLN A 395 -28.89 -22.57 12.98
C GLN A 395 -28.31 -21.24 12.50
N GLU A 396 -28.87 -20.70 11.43
CA GLU A 396 -28.63 -19.33 11.03
C GLU A 396 -29.30 -18.38 12.03
N GLN A 397 -28.57 -17.35 12.46
CA GLN A 397 -29.09 -16.34 13.39
C GLN A 397 -28.53 -14.96 13.07
N GLN A 398 -29.25 -13.93 13.50
CA GLN A 398 -28.85 -12.54 13.34
C GLN A 398 -28.90 -11.82 14.68
N LEU A 399 -27.83 -11.07 14.97
CA LEU A 399 -27.75 -10.20 16.14
C LEU A 399 -27.65 -8.75 15.63
N ALA A 400 -28.69 -7.98 15.89
CA ALA A 400 -28.77 -6.59 15.48
C ALA A 400 -28.35 -5.65 16.62
N PHE A 401 -27.72 -4.54 16.27
CA PHE A 401 -27.36 -3.45 17.19
C PHE A 401 -27.46 -2.10 16.45
N ASP A 402 -27.30 -1.01 17.18
CA ASP A 402 -27.29 0.32 16.56
C ASP A 402 -26.03 0.50 15.69
N GLY A 403 -26.19 0.43 14.39
CA GLY A 403 -25.13 0.58 13.39
C GLY A 403 -24.84 -0.66 12.54
N GLY A 404 -25.47 -1.83 12.82
CA GLY A 404 -25.24 -3.00 11.97
C GLY A 404 -25.91 -4.29 12.44
N ILE A 405 -25.61 -5.36 11.71
CA ILE A 405 -26.11 -6.71 11.96
C ILE A 405 -24.94 -7.68 11.84
N VAL A 406 -24.81 -8.58 12.80
CA VAL A 406 -23.95 -9.77 12.69
C VAL A 406 -24.82 -10.96 12.30
N THR A 407 -24.58 -11.53 11.13
CA THR A 407 -25.19 -12.77 10.67
C THR A 407 -24.25 -13.94 10.92
N ILE A 408 -24.73 -14.98 11.59
CA ILE A 408 -23.99 -16.20 11.91
C ILE A 408 -24.61 -17.33 11.09
N THR A 409 -23.83 -17.92 10.19
CA THR A 409 -24.30 -18.97 9.29
C THR A 409 -23.49 -20.25 9.50
N PRO A 410 -24.10 -21.39 9.83
CA PRO A 410 -23.40 -22.66 9.94
C PRO A 410 -22.91 -23.11 8.56
N ILE A 411 -21.70 -23.69 8.50
CA ILE A 411 -21.13 -24.18 7.25
C ILE A 411 -21.60 -25.61 6.99
N ALA A 412 -22.18 -25.86 5.82
CA ALA A 412 -22.67 -27.17 5.44
C ALA A 412 -21.58 -28.25 5.55
N GLN A 413 -21.91 -29.39 6.15
CA GLN A 413 -21.04 -30.55 6.39
C GLN A 413 -19.85 -30.31 7.34
N GLN A 414 -19.81 -29.17 8.04
CA GLN A 414 -18.79 -28.82 9.03
C GLN A 414 -19.49 -28.31 10.31
N PRO A 415 -19.94 -29.21 11.19
CA PRO A 415 -20.83 -28.85 12.30
C PRO A 415 -20.24 -27.88 13.31
N ASP A 416 -18.90 -27.79 13.38
CA ASP A 416 -18.20 -26.93 14.34
C ASP A 416 -17.71 -25.62 13.66
N GLU A 417 -18.06 -25.39 12.38
CA GLU A 417 -17.62 -24.21 11.65
C GLU A 417 -18.79 -23.29 11.26
N TYR A 418 -18.57 -22.00 11.44
CA TYR A 418 -19.54 -20.95 11.16
C TYR A 418 -18.90 -19.80 10.40
N GLN A 419 -19.69 -19.18 9.56
CA GLN A 419 -19.36 -17.89 8.94
C GLN A 419 -20.02 -16.78 9.76
N LEU A 420 -19.22 -15.81 10.17
CA LEU A 420 -19.66 -14.57 10.79
C LEU A 420 -19.60 -13.49 9.72
N HIS A 421 -20.72 -12.83 9.47
CA HIS A 421 -20.81 -11.75 8.50
C HIS A 421 -21.36 -10.51 9.20
N PHE A 422 -20.56 -9.44 9.22
CA PHE A 422 -20.98 -8.15 9.71
C PHE A 422 -21.38 -7.27 8.54
N SER A 423 -22.57 -6.69 8.64
CA SER A 423 -23.10 -5.69 7.73
C SER A 423 -23.45 -4.42 8.51
N GLY A 424 -22.74 -3.32 8.22
CA GLY A 424 -22.92 -2.05 8.89
C GLY A 424 -22.49 -0.88 8.01
N THR A 425 -23.05 0.31 8.27
CA THR A 425 -22.80 1.48 7.43
C THR A 425 -21.53 2.24 7.81
N ASP A 426 -21.16 2.24 9.10
CA ASP A 426 -20.12 3.13 9.62
C ASP A 426 -19.17 2.44 10.61
N GLY A 427 -18.86 1.15 10.38
CA GLY A 427 -18.01 0.42 11.31
C GLY A 427 -17.53 -0.92 10.77
N TYR A 428 -16.89 -1.70 11.64
CA TYR A 428 -16.41 -3.04 11.35
C TYR A 428 -16.37 -3.91 12.60
N LEU A 429 -16.52 -5.24 12.41
CA LEU A 429 -16.42 -6.22 13.48
C LEU A 429 -14.95 -6.47 13.83
N LEU A 430 -14.64 -6.45 15.13
CA LEU A 430 -13.33 -6.81 15.63
C LEU A 430 -13.18 -8.34 15.78
N PRO A 431 -11.97 -8.89 15.68
CA PRO A 431 -11.71 -10.32 15.81
C PRO A 431 -11.65 -10.79 17.29
N PHE A 432 -12.62 -10.35 18.09
CA PHE A 432 -12.76 -10.75 19.48
C PHE A 432 -14.15 -11.36 19.69
N PHE A 433 -14.19 -12.60 20.19
CA PHE A 433 -15.43 -13.38 20.27
C PHE A 433 -15.56 -13.98 21.68
N ASP A 434 -16.17 -13.23 22.61
CA ASP A 434 -16.35 -13.69 23.97
C ASP A 434 -17.44 -14.78 24.03
N GLY A 435 -17.14 -15.87 24.76
CA GLY A 435 -17.98 -17.09 24.83
C GLY A 435 -17.62 -18.14 23.76
N LEU A 436 -16.81 -17.82 22.73
CA LEU A 436 -16.33 -18.79 21.75
C LEU A 436 -14.91 -19.25 22.10
N GLU A 437 -14.66 -20.56 21.92
CA GLU A 437 -13.32 -21.15 22.01
C GLU A 437 -13.00 -21.84 20.68
N GLY A 438 -11.76 -21.72 20.22
CA GLY A 438 -11.31 -22.31 18.95
C GLY A 438 -10.41 -21.40 18.18
N GLU A 439 -10.60 -21.39 16.87
CA GLU A 439 -9.79 -20.64 15.92
C GLU A 439 -10.67 -19.83 14.97
N TYR A 440 -10.15 -18.70 14.48
CA TYR A 440 -10.80 -17.92 13.44
C TYR A 440 -9.83 -17.60 12.31
N ARG A 441 -10.38 -17.23 11.16
CA ARG A 441 -9.65 -16.61 10.06
C ARG A 441 -10.50 -15.52 9.42
N TYR A 442 -9.85 -14.56 8.80
CA TYR A 442 -10.54 -13.54 8.01
C TYR A 442 -11.20 -14.18 6.79
N GLN A 443 -12.42 -13.79 6.50
CA GLN A 443 -13.13 -14.23 5.32
C GLN A 443 -13.95 -13.06 4.76
N THR A 444 -13.66 -12.70 3.50
CA THR A 444 -14.47 -11.70 2.80
C THR A 444 -15.85 -12.28 2.51
N PRO A 445 -16.95 -11.58 2.87
CA PRO A 445 -18.30 -12.04 2.55
C PRO A 445 -18.49 -12.23 1.04
N GLU A 446 -19.19 -13.31 0.63
CA GLU A 446 -19.49 -13.60 -0.77
C GLU A 446 -20.65 -12.77 -1.28
N ILE A 447 -20.47 -11.45 -1.36
CA ILE A 447 -21.45 -10.47 -1.81
C ILE A 447 -21.17 -10.08 -3.27
N GLY A 448 -22.20 -9.73 -3.99
CA GLY A 448 -22.11 -9.29 -5.39
C GLY A 448 -21.85 -10.43 -6.38
N PRO A 449 -21.44 -10.13 -7.60
CA PRO A 449 -21.16 -11.12 -8.64
C PRO A 449 -20.07 -12.12 -8.24
N LYS A 450 -20.24 -13.39 -8.64
CA LYS A 450 -19.33 -14.49 -8.29
C LYS A 450 -17.91 -14.34 -8.86
N TRP A 451 -17.74 -13.58 -9.92
CA TRP A 451 -16.46 -13.38 -10.58
C TRP A 451 -15.55 -12.35 -9.88
N LEU A 452 -16.09 -11.59 -8.92
CA LEU A 452 -15.30 -10.70 -8.08
C LEU A 452 -14.39 -11.51 -7.17
N ASN A 453 -13.14 -11.10 -7.05
CA ASN A 453 -12.22 -11.66 -6.06
C ASN A 453 -12.44 -11.04 -4.67
N SER A 454 -11.71 -11.52 -3.66
CA SER A 454 -11.91 -11.05 -2.28
C SER A 454 -11.40 -9.62 -2.05
N LEU A 455 -10.36 -9.18 -2.75
CA LEU A 455 -9.91 -7.79 -2.69
C LEU A 455 -10.98 -6.84 -3.26
N ASP A 456 -11.55 -7.19 -4.41
CA ASP A 456 -12.63 -6.40 -5.03
C ASP A 456 -13.79 -6.22 -4.04
N ARG A 457 -14.25 -7.33 -3.45
CA ARG A 457 -15.35 -7.29 -2.48
C ARG A 457 -15.02 -6.47 -1.26
N SER A 458 -13.81 -6.57 -0.73
CA SER A 458 -13.39 -5.82 0.46
C SER A 458 -13.37 -4.31 0.24
N ILE A 459 -13.20 -3.86 -1.01
CA ILE A 459 -13.22 -2.43 -1.38
C ILE A 459 -14.63 -1.99 -1.78
N LEU A 460 -15.33 -2.77 -2.62
CA LEU A 460 -16.69 -2.47 -3.06
C LEU A 460 -17.69 -2.43 -1.90
N PHE A 461 -17.54 -3.35 -0.96
CA PHE A 461 -18.40 -3.52 0.19
C PHE A 461 -17.65 -3.24 1.49
N SER A 462 -17.03 -2.07 1.59
CA SER A 462 -16.15 -1.69 2.72
C SER A 462 -16.86 -1.65 4.09
N GLY A 463 -18.20 -1.58 4.12
CA GLY A 463 -19.01 -1.73 5.33
C GLY A 463 -19.31 -3.19 5.72
N GLU A 464 -18.81 -4.15 4.94
CA GLU A 464 -19.05 -5.58 5.14
C GLU A 464 -17.73 -6.28 5.46
N ASN A 465 -17.66 -6.91 6.61
CA ASN A 465 -16.51 -7.75 6.94
C ASN A 465 -16.95 -9.07 7.56
N GLY A 466 -16.06 -10.05 7.58
CA GLY A 466 -16.43 -11.35 8.09
C GLY A 466 -15.26 -12.19 8.55
N PHE A 467 -15.65 -13.26 9.23
CA PHE A 467 -14.72 -14.24 9.77
C PHE A 467 -15.30 -15.64 9.56
N ARG A 468 -14.44 -16.61 9.42
CA ARG A 468 -14.78 -18.02 9.59
C ARG A 468 -14.24 -18.46 10.93
N VAL A 469 -15.08 -19.07 11.75
CA VAL A 469 -14.69 -19.57 13.07
C VAL A 469 -14.85 -21.09 13.10
N LYS A 470 -13.93 -21.76 13.77
CA LYS A 470 -13.96 -23.20 14.05
C LYS A 470 -13.95 -23.39 15.54
N LEU A 471 -15.07 -23.86 16.08
CA LEU A 471 -15.31 -23.95 17.52
C LEU A 471 -14.84 -25.28 18.10
N THR A 472 -14.25 -25.20 19.27
CA THR A 472 -13.91 -26.37 20.11
C THR A 472 -14.86 -26.54 21.31
N ASN A 473 -15.68 -25.52 21.61
CA ASN A 473 -16.70 -25.54 22.64
C ASN A 473 -18.12 -25.57 22.05
N GLN A 474 -19.13 -25.71 22.91
CA GLN A 474 -20.54 -25.52 22.59
C GLN A 474 -21.04 -24.30 23.39
N PRO A 475 -20.94 -23.10 22.81
CA PRO A 475 -21.33 -21.90 23.52
C PRO A 475 -22.85 -21.82 23.72
N SER A 476 -23.27 -21.19 24.79
CA SER A 476 -24.68 -20.84 25.03
C SER A 476 -24.96 -19.37 24.74
N GLU A 477 -23.94 -18.55 24.94
CA GLU A 477 -23.98 -17.10 24.71
C GLU A 477 -22.72 -16.69 23.98
N VAL A 478 -22.80 -15.58 23.26
CA VAL A 478 -21.67 -14.96 22.55
C VAL A 478 -21.75 -13.45 22.68
N THR A 479 -20.59 -12.81 22.81
CA THR A 479 -20.48 -11.35 22.67
C THR A 479 -19.47 -11.04 21.57
N PHE A 480 -19.92 -10.30 20.57
CA PHE A 480 -19.10 -9.71 19.52
C PHE A 480 -18.77 -8.27 19.88
N PHE A 481 -17.68 -7.78 19.32
CA PHE A 481 -17.26 -6.39 19.49
C PHE A 481 -17.13 -5.75 18.12
N ALA A 482 -17.80 -4.63 17.93
CA ALA A 482 -17.73 -3.84 16.72
C ALA A 482 -17.23 -2.44 17.04
N VAL A 483 -16.56 -1.82 16.08
CA VAL A 483 -16.17 -0.43 16.13
C VAL A 483 -17.12 0.37 15.26
N LYS A 484 -17.64 1.47 15.80
CA LYS A 484 -18.43 2.47 15.08
C LYS A 484 -17.59 3.71 14.86
N LYS A 485 -17.46 4.14 13.61
CA LYS A 485 -16.77 5.38 13.26
C LYS A 485 -17.64 6.58 13.59
N GLN A 486 -17.08 7.55 14.30
CA GLN A 486 -17.70 8.85 14.49
C GLN A 486 -17.17 9.80 13.41
N GLN A 487 -18.08 10.45 12.68
CA GLN A 487 -17.71 11.34 11.58
C GLN A 487 -17.35 12.78 12.05
N GLN A 488 -17.19 12.98 13.35
CA GLN A 488 -16.91 14.29 13.91
C GLN A 488 -15.54 14.33 14.57
N VAL A 489 -14.78 15.37 14.22
CA VAL A 489 -13.52 15.69 14.90
C VAL A 489 -13.81 16.08 16.34
N SER A 490 -13.23 15.37 17.29
CA SER A 490 -13.37 15.66 18.72
C SER A 490 -12.51 16.85 19.12
N PHE A 491 -11.28 16.87 18.65
CA PHE A 491 -10.35 17.97 18.87
C PHE A 491 -9.25 18.01 17.79
N SER A 492 -8.58 19.16 17.71
CA SER A 492 -7.47 19.39 16.80
C SER A 492 -6.27 19.98 17.52
N ARG A 493 -5.07 19.63 17.08
CA ARG A 493 -3.82 20.21 17.58
C ARG A 493 -2.80 20.37 16.48
N GLU A 494 -2.04 21.46 16.52
CA GLU A 494 -0.87 21.60 15.65
C GLU A 494 0.25 20.69 16.13
N VAL A 495 0.81 19.92 15.21
CA VAL A 495 1.91 18.99 15.41
C VAL A 495 3.01 19.27 14.39
N SER A 496 4.24 18.82 14.69
CA SER A 496 5.39 19.07 13.82
C SER A 496 6.25 17.83 13.68
N TRP A 497 6.98 17.76 12.56
CA TRP A 497 7.93 16.70 12.27
C TRP A 497 9.26 17.33 11.86
N VAL A 498 10.34 16.75 12.33
CA VAL A 498 11.70 17.07 11.92
C VAL A 498 12.34 15.84 11.29
N SER A 499 13.53 15.97 10.72
CA SER A 499 14.22 14.78 10.22
C SER A 499 14.38 13.75 11.34
N ARG A 500 14.42 12.47 10.96
CA ARG A 500 14.56 11.38 11.94
C ARG A 500 15.79 11.57 12.83
N GLU A 501 16.85 12.11 12.28
CA GLU A 501 18.08 12.39 13.02
C GLU A 501 17.91 13.52 14.04
N ALA A 502 17.29 14.62 13.64
CA ALA A 502 17.00 15.72 14.54
C ALA A 502 16.03 15.30 15.66
N PHE A 503 15.07 14.44 15.34
CA PHE A 503 14.16 13.88 16.32
C PHE A 503 14.87 12.95 17.32
N ALA A 504 15.74 12.07 16.83
CA ALA A 504 16.48 11.12 17.67
C ALA A 504 17.45 11.80 18.64
N ALA A 505 17.90 13.03 18.34
CA ALA A 505 18.71 13.82 19.27
C ALA A 505 17.94 14.24 20.52
N ASP A 506 16.64 14.50 20.38
CA ASP A 506 15.78 15.00 21.46
C ASP A 506 14.87 13.92 22.07
N TYR A 507 14.51 12.90 21.29
CA TYR A 507 13.52 11.89 21.67
C TYR A 507 13.98 10.50 21.21
N THR A 508 13.73 9.49 22.02
CA THR A 508 13.91 8.09 21.61
C THR A 508 12.70 7.66 20.78
N LEU A 509 12.84 7.65 19.44
CA LEU A 509 11.87 6.99 18.60
C LEU A 509 11.86 5.49 18.89
N PRO A 510 10.68 4.82 18.73
CA PRO A 510 10.68 3.39 18.60
C PRO A 510 11.62 3.03 17.44
N PRO A 511 12.49 2.03 17.61
CA PRO A 511 13.28 1.55 16.48
C PRO A 511 12.33 1.18 15.35
N MET A 512 12.72 1.50 14.11
CA MET A 512 11.94 1.08 12.92
C MET A 512 11.69 -0.42 13.01
N ASP A 513 10.53 -0.87 12.51
CA ASP A 513 10.15 -2.27 12.59
C ASP A 513 11.28 -3.16 12.03
N LYS A 514 12.02 -3.76 12.94
CA LYS A 514 13.15 -4.63 12.64
C LYS A 514 12.73 -5.86 11.85
N ASN A 515 11.45 -6.23 11.94
CA ASN A 515 10.85 -7.30 11.14
C ASN A 515 10.84 -6.96 9.63
N TYR A 516 10.86 -5.69 9.28
CA TYR A 516 10.91 -5.29 7.88
C TYR A 516 12.25 -5.56 7.20
N LEU A 517 13.33 -5.70 7.97
CA LEU A 517 14.70 -5.78 7.45
C LEU A 517 15.46 -7.05 7.79
N TYR A 518 15.21 -7.64 8.95
CA TYR A 518 16.00 -8.75 9.48
C TYR A 518 15.15 -9.70 10.31
N ASN A 519 14.08 -10.23 9.74
CA ASN A 519 13.28 -11.29 10.37
C ASN A 519 14.00 -12.64 10.47
N ASP A 520 15.24 -12.69 10.03
CA ASP A 520 16.09 -13.83 10.24
C ASP A 520 17.13 -13.45 11.29
N THR A 521 16.84 -13.70 12.55
CA THR A 521 17.89 -14.03 13.52
C THR A 521 18.47 -15.32 12.95
N GLY A 522 19.46 -15.17 12.05
CA GLY A 522 20.08 -16.30 11.40
C GLY A 522 20.39 -17.35 12.43
N GLU A 523 19.91 -18.56 12.25
CA GLU A 523 20.47 -19.71 12.92
C GLU A 523 21.97 -19.50 12.86
N ASP A 524 22.63 -19.52 14.02
CA ASP A 524 24.02 -19.19 14.16
C ASP A 524 24.80 -19.84 13.01
N SER A 525 25.38 -19.04 12.13
CA SER A 525 26.19 -19.53 11.02
C SER A 525 27.37 -20.39 11.49
N ALA A 526 27.69 -20.32 12.79
CA ALA A 526 28.65 -21.18 13.49
C ALA A 526 28.25 -22.67 13.43
N ASP A 527 26.97 -23.02 13.39
CA ASP A 527 26.50 -24.40 13.32
C ASP A 527 26.32 -24.91 11.87
N PHE A 528 26.52 -24.06 10.87
CA PHE A 528 26.49 -24.50 9.48
C PHE A 528 27.63 -25.45 9.18
N ASP A 529 27.30 -26.71 8.85
CA ASP A 529 28.28 -27.70 8.38
C ASP A 529 28.28 -27.72 6.84
N PRO A 530 29.31 -27.13 6.23
CA PRO A 530 29.45 -27.14 4.77
C PRO A 530 29.53 -28.55 4.18
N MET A 531 29.89 -29.56 4.98
CA MET A 531 29.96 -30.97 4.53
C MET A 531 28.59 -31.66 4.50
N SER A 532 27.61 -31.14 5.24
CA SER A 532 26.22 -31.64 5.21
C SER A 532 25.39 -31.03 4.06
N PHE A 533 26.03 -30.25 3.25
CA PHE A 533 25.47 -29.48 2.18
C PHE A 533 24.80 -30.35 1.11
N SER A 534 23.52 -30.16 0.91
CA SER A 534 22.77 -30.75 -0.19
C SER A 534 22.14 -29.67 -1.06
N THR A 535 22.23 -29.85 -2.39
CA THR A 535 21.51 -29.01 -3.33
C THR A 535 20.02 -29.14 -3.08
N GLN A 536 19.39 -28.04 -2.65
CA GLN A 536 17.94 -27.97 -2.53
C GLN A 536 17.36 -27.72 -3.93
N ASP A 537 16.41 -28.57 -4.34
CA ASP A 537 15.62 -28.45 -5.55
C ASP A 537 16.38 -28.52 -6.89
N ASP A 538 16.89 -29.69 -7.23
CA ASP A 538 17.26 -30.03 -8.60
C ASP A 538 15.98 -30.16 -9.44
N THR A 539 15.56 -29.08 -10.05
CA THR A 539 14.45 -29.07 -10.99
C THR A 539 14.99 -29.02 -12.43
N PRO A 540 14.24 -29.44 -13.44
CA PRO A 540 14.68 -29.28 -14.82
C PRO A 540 15.04 -27.84 -15.21
N GLN A 541 14.68 -26.86 -14.39
CA GLN A 541 14.92 -25.43 -14.60
C GLN A 541 16.21 -24.92 -13.96
N GLY A 542 16.95 -25.74 -13.23
CA GLY A 542 18.21 -25.40 -12.57
C GLY A 542 18.32 -25.97 -11.16
N ALA A 543 19.48 -25.84 -10.58
CA ALA A 543 19.75 -26.15 -9.18
C ALA A 543 19.82 -24.85 -8.37
N LYS A 544 19.42 -24.93 -7.11
CA LYS A 544 19.53 -23.82 -6.17
C LYS A 544 20.39 -24.23 -5.00
N LEU A 545 21.14 -23.25 -4.51
CA LEU A 545 22.03 -23.39 -3.40
C LEU A 545 21.85 -22.22 -2.46
N THR A 546 21.68 -22.46 -1.17
CA THR A 546 21.59 -21.41 -0.16
C THR A 546 22.75 -21.54 0.82
N LEU A 547 23.53 -20.46 0.96
CA LEU A 547 24.59 -20.34 1.95
C LEU A 547 24.24 -19.27 2.98
N PRO A 548 24.60 -19.42 4.26
CA PRO A 548 24.65 -18.30 5.19
C PRO A 548 25.50 -17.19 4.60
N GLN A 549 25.12 -15.94 4.81
CA GLN A 549 25.76 -14.80 4.14
C GLN A 549 27.24 -14.65 4.47
N ASP A 550 27.64 -14.92 5.68
CA ASP A 550 29.02 -14.90 6.13
C ASP A 550 29.90 -15.98 5.46
N TRP A 551 29.34 -17.17 5.21
CA TRP A 551 30.01 -18.19 4.40
C TRP A 551 30.12 -17.77 2.93
N ALA A 552 29.09 -17.14 2.40
CA ALA A 552 29.08 -16.65 1.02
C ALA A 552 30.19 -15.60 0.75
N GLY A 553 30.63 -14.88 1.76
CA GLY A 553 31.74 -13.90 1.67
C GLY A 553 33.11 -14.54 1.44
N VAL A 554 33.29 -15.82 1.81
CA VAL A 554 34.57 -16.54 1.70
C VAL A 554 34.53 -17.69 0.73
N CYS A 555 33.37 -18.06 0.26
CA CYS A 555 33.22 -19.21 -0.59
C CYS A 555 33.06 -18.77 -2.05
N GLN A 556 33.79 -19.45 -2.92
CA GLN A 556 33.66 -19.34 -4.37
C GLN A 556 32.97 -20.57 -4.91
N LEU A 557 31.86 -20.36 -5.61
CA LEU A 557 31.06 -21.41 -6.21
C LEU A 557 31.31 -21.43 -7.72
N GLN A 558 31.81 -22.56 -8.24
CA GLN A 558 32.22 -22.71 -9.63
C GLN A 558 31.66 -24.00 -10.24
N ILE A 559 31.56 -24.05 -11.56
CA ILE A 559 31.29 -25.24 -12.33
C ILE A 559 32.65 -25.80 -12.79
N GLU A 560 32.88 -27.10 -12.58
CA GLU A 560 34.09 -27.76 -13.08
C GLU A 560 33.88 -28.15 -14.55
N GLY A 561 34.49 -27.38 -15.46
CA GLY A 561 34.43 -27.61 -16.90
C GLY A 561 33.66 -26.52 -17.66
N ASP A 562 33.71 -26.60 -18.99
CA ASP A 562 33.05 -25.67 -19.91
C ASP A 562 31.70 -26.27 -20.35
N PHE A 563 30.67 -25.99 -19.57
CA PHE A 563 29.30 -26.45 -19.92
C PHE A 563 28.55 -25.30 -20.60
N LYS A 564 27.97 -25.63 -21.75
CA LYS A 564 27.20 -24.66 -22.54
C LYS A 564 25.79 -25.20 -22.84
N GLN A 565 24.84 -24.25 -22.84
CA GLN A 565 23.51 -24.56 -23.37
C GLN A 565 23.16 -23.56 -24.47
N GLY A 566 23.22 -24.04 -25.70
CA GLY A 566 23.22 -23.15 -26.87
C GLY A 566 24.49 -22.32 -26.92
N PRO A 567 24.43 -21.03 -27.20
CA PRO A 567 25.62 -20.15 -27.26
C PRO A 567 26.14 -19.69 -25.88
N SER A 568 25.41 -19.97 -24.79
CA SER A 568 25.68 -19.38 -23.47
C SER A 568 26.29 -20.39 -22.52
N SER A 569 27.33 -19.98 -21.78
CA SER A 569 27.94 -20.77 -20.72
C SER A 569 27.01 -20.91 -19.51
N LEU A 570 27.15 -22.01 -18.77
CA LEU A 570 26.48 -22.22 -17.50
C LEU A 570 27.29 -21.60 -16.39
N VAL A 571 26.60 -20.92 -15.46
CA VAL A 571 27.23 -20.27 -14.32
C VAL A 571 26.34 -20.36 -13.08
N TRP A 572 26.95 -20.36 -11.91
CA TRP A 572 26.25 -20.11 -10.67
C TRP A 572 26.09 -18.59 -10.47
N LYS A 573 24.84 -18.11 -10.46
CA LYS A 573 24.53 -16.70 -10.20
C LYS A 573 24.03 -16.51 -8.78
N ALA A 574 24.64 -15.60 -8.07
CA ALA A 574 24.14 -15.16 -6.79
C ALA A 574 22.81 -14.42 -6.97
N LYS A 575 21.83 -14.76 -6.17
CA LYS A 575 20.50 -14.12 -6.13
C LYS A 575 20.24 -13.66 -4.69
N TYR A 576 20.24 -12.38 -4.50
CA TYR A 576 19.94 -11.80 -3.20
C TYR A 576 18.44 -11.74 -2.99
N ASP A 577 17.98 -12.24 -1.84
CA ASP A 577 16.61 -12.04 -1.37
C ASP A 577 16.64 -10.98 -0.26
N LYS A 578 16.09 -9.81 -0.55
CA LYS A 578 16.01 -8.70 0.42
C LYS A 578 15.24 -9.05 1.69
N TRP A 579 14.42 -10.09 1.63
CA TRP A 579 13.63 -10.59 2.76
C TRP A 579 14.34 -11.67 3.58
N LYS A 580 15.51 -12.14 3.09
CA LYS A 580 16.35 -13.12 3.77
C LYS A 580 17.82 -12.69 3.72
N PRO A 581 18.16 -11.55 4.33
CA PRO A 581 19.51 -10.97 4.21
C PRO A 581 20.61 -11.84 4.83
N ALA A 582 20.27 -12.69 5.79
CA ALA A 582 21.21 -13.62 6.41
C ALA A 582 21.62 -14.80 5.49
N GLN A 583 21.00 -14.93 4.33
CA GLN A 583 21.25 -16.03 3.38
C GLN A 583 21.50 -15.49 1.98
N LEU A 584 22.47 -16.08 1.29
CA LEU A 584 22.70 -15.85 -0.12
C LEU A 584 22.28 -17.08 -0.92
N GLN A 585 21.35 -16.92 -1.84
CA GLN A 585 20.91 -17.98 -2.74
C GLN A 585 21.70 -17.91 -4.04
N TYR A 586 22.29 -19.02 -4.43
CA TYR A 586 22.85 -19.19 -5.75
C TYR A 586 21.89 -20.00 -6.63
N GLN A 587 21.80 -19.64 -7.89
CA GLN A 587 21.01 -20.37 -8.89
C GLN A 587 21.88 -20.73 -10.07
N LEU A 588 21.92 -22.01 -10.42
CA LEU A 588 22.53 -22.48 -11.67
C LEU A 588 21.70 -21.98 -12.84
N SER A 589 22.30 -21.22 -13.74
CA SER A 589 21.63 -20.58 -14.87
C SER A 589 22.59 -20.38 -16.05
N THR A 590 22.08 -19.98 -17.20
CA THR A 590 22.91 -19.54 -18.31
C THR A 590 23.41 -18.11 -18.08
N GLU A 591 24.59 -17.78 -18.58
CA GLU A 591 25.20 -16.46 -18.45
C GLU A 591 24.32 -15.34 -19.01
N ASP A 592 23.59 -15.60 -20.09
CA ASP A 592 22.62 -14.69 -20.70
C ASP A 592 21.32 -14.50 -19.86
N GLY A 593 21.16 -15.26 -18.76
CA GLY A 593 20.00 -15.17 -17.87
C GLY A 593 18.70 -15.71 -18.47
N LEU A 594 18.72 -16.29 -19.65
CA LEU A 594 17.55 -16.89 -20.26
C LEU A 594 17.17 -18.18 -19.55
N ARG A 595 15.88 -18.37 -19.24
CA ARG A 595 15.38 -19.62 -18.66
C ARG A 595 15.51 -20.75 -19.65
N ARG A 596 16.29 -21.78 -19.29
CA ARG A 596 16.50 -22.99 -20.08
C ARG A 596 16.26 -24.21 -19.20
N TYR A 597 16.06 -25.36 -19.84
CA TYR A 597 15.88 -26.64 -19.17
C TYR A 597 17.17 -27.45 -19.27
N PHE A 598 17.59 -28.07 -18.19
CA PHE A 598 18.87 -28.80 -18.06
C PHE A 598 18.68 -30.33 -18.15
N TYR A 599 17.63 -30.79 -18.81
CA TYR A 599 17.34 -32.22 -18.92
C TYR A 599 18.55 -33.07 -19.32
N GLY A 600 18.80 -34.14 -18.55
CA GLY A 600 19.83 -35.12 -18.80
C GLY A 600 21.28 -34.64 -18.67
N LEU A 601 21.48 -33.45 -18.08
CA LEU A 601 22.82 -32.96 -17.85
C LEU A 601 23.32 -33.39 -16.44
N GLU A 602 24.62 -33.70 -16.39
CA GLU A 602 25.35 -33.85 -15.15
C GLU A 602 26.39 -32.71 -15.07
N ILE A 603 26.26 -31.84 -14.08
CA ILE A 603 27.06 -30.61 -13.96
C ILE A 603 27.90 -30.67 -12.70
N PRO A 604 29.19 -31.00 -12.79
CA PRO A 604 30.09 -30.98 -11.66
C PRO A 604 30.25 -29.56 -11.13
N SER A 605 30.09 -29.39 -9.84
CA SER A 605 30.20 -28.10 -9.15
C SER A 605 31.20 -28.21 -7.98
N HIS A 606 31.87 -27.11 -7.71
CA HIS A 606 32.90 -26.99 -6.68
C HIS A 606 32.66 -25.74 -5.85
N LEU A 607 32.61 -25.92 -4.52
CA LEU A 607 32.60 -24.84 -3.54
C LEU A 607 33.98 -24.83 -2.83
N HIS A 608 34.71 -23.77 -3.01
CA HIS A 608 35.94 -23.49 -2.31
C HIS A 608 35.75 -22.38 -1.30
N CYS A 609 36.13 -22.58 -0.03
CA CYS A 609 36.03 -21.58 1.03
C CYS A 609 37.40 -21.40 1.68
N ASP A 610 37.86 -20.15 1.83
CA ASP A 610 39.20 -19.83 2.36
C ASP A 610 39.36 -20.08 3.89
N GLY A 611 38.30 -20.48 4.57
CA GLY A 611 38.26 -20.80 5.99
C GLY A 611 36.83 -20.76 6.55
N ARG A 612 36.70 -20.88 7.85
CA ARG A 612 35.41 -20.71 8.55
C ARG A 612 35.23 -19.26 8.97
N PRO A 613 34.05 -18.67 8.76
CA PRO A 613 33.74 -17.32 9.21
C PRO A 613 33.71 -17.26 10.75
N VAL A 614 34.31 -16.26 11.33
CA VAL A 614 34.31 -15.98 12.77
C VAL A 614 34.09 -14.48 12.96
N TRP A 615 33.06 -14.11 13.70
CA TRP A 615 32.77 -12.72 14.03
C TRP A 615 33.58 -12.29 15.27
N GLN A 616 34.56 -11.40 15.07
CA GLN A 616 35.35 -10.83 16.13
C GLN A 616 34.82 -9.47 16.56
N PRO A 617 34.60 -9.23 17.87
CA PRO A 617 34.17 -7.93 18.34
C PRO A 617 35.25 -6.89 18.11
N ILE A 618 34.89 -5.71 17.66
CA ILE A 618 35.74 -4.53 17.57
C ILE A 618 35.62 -3.75 18.89
N ASP A 619 36.70 -3.19 19.36
CA ASP A 619 36.72 -2.28 20.50
C ASP A 619 36.02 -0.97 20.08
N TYR A 620 34.76 -0.80 20.54
CA TYR A 620 33.90 0.31 20.22
C TYR A 620 33.16 0.79 21.46
N THR A 621 33.21 2.09 21.68
CA THR A 621 32.42 2.75 22.75
C THR A 621 31.39 3.65 22.10
N PRO A 622 30.08 3.43 22.33
CA PRO A 622 29.04 4.26 21.76
C PRO A 622 29.19 5.74 22.13
N SER A 623 29.11 6.62 21.15
CA SER A 623 29.11 8.07 21.37
C SER A 623 27.72 8.55 21.85
N GLU A 624 27.63 9.84 22.23
CA GLU A 624 26.31 10.46 22.51
C GLU A 624 25.36 10.38 21.31
N ARG A 625 25.93 10.43 20.07
CA ARG A 625 25.21 10.18 18.81
C ARG A 625 25.40 8.73 18.37
N ALA A 626 24.93 7.79 19.17
CA ALA A 626 25.25 6.37 19.01
C ALA A 626 24.76 5.73 17.69
N TRP A 627 23.93 6.43 16.90
CA TRP A 627 23.53 6.10 15.53
C TRP A 627 24.51 6.62 14.45
N LEU A 628 25.54 7.39 14.86
CA LEU A 628 26.67 7.83 14.04
C LEU A 628 27.94 7.12 14.51
N VAL A 629 28.44 6.21 13.71
CA VAL A 629 29.64 5.45 14.03
C VAL A 629 30.83 6.13 13.38
N PRO A 630 31.89 6.53 14.14
CA PRO A 630 33.10 7.10 13.56
C PRO A 630 33.75 6.14 12.55
N LEU A 631 34.10 6.63 11.36
CA LEU A 631 34.75 5.82 10.32
C LEU A 631 36.06 5.22 10.78
N GLU A 632 36.77 5.91 11.68
CA GLU A 632 38.05 5.44 12.24
C GLU A 632 37.96 4.09 12.99
N VAL A 633 36.75 3.72 13.47
CA VAL A 633 36.49 2.42 14.11
C VAL A 633 36.77 1.25 13.18
N PHE A 634 36.55 1.46 11.89
CA PHE A 634 36.68 0.42 10.85
C PHE A 634 38.10 0.37 10.22
N GLY A 635 38.96 1.32 10.53
CA GLY A 635 40.27 1.46 9.89
C GLY A 635 40.18 2.05 8.47
N GLU A 636 41.02 1.53 7.57
CA GLU A 636 40.95 1.96 6.15
C GLU A 636 39.73 1.32 5.47
N LEU A 637 38.78 2.13 5.06
CA LEU A 637 37.59 1.72 4.33
C LEU A 637 37.63 2.20 2.88
N ASP A 638 37.25 1.33 1.95
CA ASP A 638 36.91 1.74 0.59
C ASP A 638 35.45 2.29 0.56
N LEU A 639 35.31 3.60 0.55
CA LEU A 639 34.00 4.24 0.52
C LEU A 639 33.25 4.04 -0.82
N GLN A 640 33.92 3.52 -1.85
CA GLN A 640 33.27 3.19 -3.13
C GLN A 640 32.73 1.76 -3.17
N GLN A 641 33.08 0.92 -2.19
CA GLN A 641 32.46 -0.41 -2.08
C GLN A 641 30.95 -0.29 -1.88
N SER A 642 30.19 -1.32 -2.25
CA SER A 642 28.76 -1.33 -1.98
C SER A 642 28.48 -1.45 -0.47
N THR A 643 27.38 -0.86 -0.02
CA THR A 643 26.94 -0.99 1.38
C THR A 643 26.75 -2.45 1.78
N ARG A 644 26.36 -3.29 0.84
CA ARG A 644 26.27 -4.74 1.05
C ARG A 644 27.63 -5.39 1.31
N GLN A 645 28.65 -5.06 0.51
CA GLN A 645 30.01 -5.57 0.74
C GLN A 645 30.54 -5.17 2.12
N PHE A 646 30.24 -3.93 2.54
CA PHE A 646 30.57 -3.48 3.89
C PHE A 646 29.83 -4.32 4.95
N LEU A 647 28.51 -4.53 4.83
CA LEU A 647 27.73 -5.30 5.79
C LEU A 647 28.04 -6.82 5.77
N GLN A 648 28.70 -7.31 4.74
CA GLN A 648 29.29 -8.66 4.72
C GLN A 648 30.58 -8.75 5.54
N GLN A 649 31.28 -7.64 5.77
CA GLN A 649 32.52 -7.58 6.52
C GLN A 649 32.31 -7.10 7.95
N TYR A 650 31.29 -6.27 8.21
CA TYR A 650 31.04 -5.65 9.50
C TYR A 650 29.56 -5.77 9.87
N HIS A 651 29.31 -6.25 11.07
CA HIS A 651 27.96 -6.23 11.65
C HIS A 651 27.88 -5.20 12.77
N LEU A 652 26.84 -4.35 12.70
CA LEU A 652 26.54 -3.36 13.72
C LEU A 652 25.29 -3.83 14.46
N TYR A 653 25.33 -3.88 15.78
CA TYR A 653 24.25 -4.43 16.59
C TYR A 653 23.67 -3.42 17.57
N SER A 654 22.35 -3.43 17.73
CA SER A 654 21.67 -2.74 18.82
C SER A 654 21.90 -3.43 20.17
N ALA A 655 21.41 -2.83 21.25
CA ALA A 655 21.42 -3.41 22.59
C ALA A 655 20.75 -4.79 22.67
N ASP A 656 19.71 -4.99 21.87
CA ASP A 656 18.96 -6.26 21.79
C ASP A 656 19.65 -7.32 20.90
N GLY A 657 20.82 -7.01 20.38
CA GLY A 657 21.58 -7.91 19.51
C GLY A 657 21.08 -7.99 18.07
N VAL A 658 20.24 -7.06 17.65
CA VAL A 658 19.74 -7.01 16.26
C VAL A 658 20.75 -6.30 15.39
N GLN A 659 21.06 -6.88 14.23
CA GLN A 659 21.93 -6.26 13.24
C GLN A 659 21.25 -5.04 12.63
N LEU A 660 21.97 -3.93 12.53
CA LEU A 660 21.45 -2.64 12.09
C LEU A 660 21.85 -2.34 10.64
N PRO A 661 20.94 -1.85 9.81
CA PRO A 661 21.25 -1.39 8.45
C PRO A 661 21.85 0.00 8.43
N LEU A 662 22.49 0.34 7.31
CA LEU A 662 22.98 1.68 7.02
C LEU A 662 21.86 2.55 6.42
N LEU A 663 21.98 3.87 6.62
CA LEU A 663 21.06 4.86 6.09
C LEU A 663 21.79 5.88 5.22
N ASP A 664 21.13 6.36 4.15
CA ASP A 664 21.58 7.55 3.42
C ASP A 664 21.22 8.86 4.16
N ILE A 665 21.54 10.00 3.56
CA ILE A 665 21.24 11.32 4.12
C ILE A 665 19.73 11.59 4.24
N HIS A 666 18.88 10.82 3.55
CA HIS A 666 17.43 10.91 3.59
C HIS A 666 16.79 9.82 4.46
N ALA A 667 17.60 9.12 5.26
CA ALA A 667 17.19 7.99 6.09
C ALA A 667 16.62 6.78 5.32
N HIS A 668 16.97 6.64 4.02
CA HIS A 668 16.67 5.43 3.28
C HIS A 668 17.67 4.31 3.63
N TYR A 669 17.17 3.09 3.63
CA TYR A 669 18.02 1.92 3.84
C TYR A 669 18.94 1.67 2.65
N LEU A 670 20.23 1.59 2.93
CA LEU A 670 21.28 1.34 1.96
C LEU A 670 21.77 -0.11 1.99
N ASN A 671 20.90 -1.08 2.01
CA ASN A 671 21.31 -2.48 1.97
C ASN A 671 21.21 -3.04 0.54
N THR A 672 22.01 -2.50 -0.37
CA THR A 672 21.95 -2.88 -1.79
C THR A 672 23.33 -3.03 -2.41
N ASP A 673 23.41 -3.78 -3.50
CA ASP A 673 24.65 -3.90 -4.31
C ASP A 673 24.93 -2.62 -5.13
N HIS A 674 23.97 -1.70 -5.20
CA HIS A 674 24.03 -0.51 -6.05
C HIS A 674 24.35 0.77 -5.29
N ALA A 675 24.10 0.80 -3.96
CA ALA A 675 24.43 1.94 -3.13
C ALA A 675 25.89 1.84 -2.68
N SER A 676 26.65 2.93 -2.84
CA SER A 676 28.01 2.98 -2.33
C SER A 676 28.03 3.30 -0.83
N LEU A 677 29.07 2.86 -0.13
CA LEU A 677 29.23 3.16 1.29
C LEU A 677 29.32 4.67 1.56
N SER A 678 29.81 5.45 0.57
CA SER A 678 29.87 6.91 0.66
C SER A 678 28.50 7.56 0.84
N GLU A 679 27.41 6.93 0.40
CA GLU A 679 26.05 7.43 0.58
C GLU A 679 25.58 7.38 2.04
N ALA A 680 26.20 6.48 2.85
CA ALA A 680 25.94 6.39 4.29
C ALA A 680 26.84 7.30 5.12
N VAL A 681 27.80 8.01 4.52
CA VAL A 681 28.78 8.83 5.24
C VAL A 681 28.22 10.23 5.47
N MET A 682 28.36 10.70 6.70
CA MET A 682 28.00 12.02 7.16
C MET A 682 29.23 12.79 7.65
N GLU A 683 29.32 14.08 7.29
CA GLU A 683 30.39 14.98 7.70
C GLU A 683 31.81 14.45 7.35
N ASP A 684 31.91 13.53 6.35
CA ASP A 684 33.15 12.82 5.97
C ASP A 684 33.84 12.08 7.13
N LYS A 685 33.11 11.80 8.22
CA LYS A 685 33.67 11.23 9.46
C LYS A 685 32.84 10.11 10.07
N TYR A 686 31.56 10.08 9.79
CA TYR A 686 30.64 9.17 10.47
C TYR A 686 29.87 8.32 9.49
N LEU A 687 29.72 7.05 9.83
CA LEU A 687 28.79 6.15 9.16
C LEU A 687 27.44 6.23 9.84
N ARG A 688 26.39 6.42 9.06
CA ARG A 688 25.00 6.55 9.55
C ARG A 688 24.34 5.18 9.62
N VAL A 689 23.73 4.89 10.76
CA VAL A 689 23.09 3.60 11.07
C VAL A 689 21.64 3.84 11.51
N ALA A 690 20.78 2.86 11.31
CA ALA A 690 19.34 3.00 11.54
C ALA A 690 18.92 3.11 13.03
N ASP A 691 19.80 2.74 13.96
CA ASP A 691 19.51 2.81 15.39
C ASP A 691 20.84 2.92 16.17
N ARG A 692 20.73 3.00 17.51
CA ARG A 692 21.87 3.03 18.41
C ARG A 692 22.72 1.76 18.29
N VAL A 693 24.00 1.96 17.93
CA VAL A 693 24.96 0.87 17.85
C VAL A 693 25.59 0.65 19.22
N GLU A 694 25.43 -0.55 19.76
CA GLU A 694 26.05 -0.94 21.04
C GLU A 694 27.24 -1.85 20.85
N ARG A 695 27.31 -2.58 19.74
CA ARG A 695 28.38 -3.50 19.42
C ARG A 695 28.67 -3.54 17.93
N ILE A 696 29.95 -3.65 17.60
CA ILE A 696 30.41 -3.86 16.22
C ILE A 696 31.25 -5.14 16.19
N SER A 697 31.01 -5.95 15.16
CA SER A 697 31.84 -7.14 14.91
C SER A 697 32.38 -7.11 13.48
N LYS A 698 33.60 -7.59 13.31
CA LYS A 698 34.26 -7.77 12.02
C LYS A 698 34.33 -9.25 11.68
N LEU A 699 34.08 -9.59 10.45
CA LEU A 699 34.23 -10.93 9.95
C LEU A 699 35.70 -11.24 9.72
N GLU A 700 36.19 -12.31 10.32
CA GLU A 700 37.51 -12.89 10.09
C GLU A 700 37.36 -14.36 9.70
N TYR A 701 38.39 -14.92 9.10
CA TYR A 701 38.39 -16.31 8.66
C TYR A 701 39.48 -17.08 9.38
N GLN A 702 39.12 -18.27 9.88
CA GLN A 702 40.01 -19.11 10.66
C GLN A 702 39.94 -20.57 10.18
N GLY A 703 41.04 -21.25 10.24
CA GLY A 703 41.15 -22.66 9.92
C GLY A 703 41.70 -22.96 8.52
N GLU A 704 41.63 -24.22 8.12
CA GLU A 704 42.09 -24.66 6.82
C GLU A 704 41.05 -24.41 5.75
N PRO A 705 41.44 -24.13 4.47
CA PRO A 705 40.53 -24.03 3.36
C PRO A 705 39.66 -25.29 3.21
N LEU A 706 38.47 -25.11 2.78
CA LEU A 706 37.47 -26.17 2.57
C LEU A 706 37.17 -26.31 1.10
N ASP A 707 37.21 -27.54 0.60
CA ASP A 707 36.88 -27.89 -0.80
C ASP A 707 35.80 -28.93 -0.83
N ILE A 708 34.65 -28.58 -1.40
CA ILE A 708 33.49 -29.47 -1.55
C ILE A 708 33.15 -29.60 -3.03
N ARG A 709 33.02 -30.85 -3.50
CA ARG A 709 32.69 -31.17 -4.90
C ARG A 709 31.47 -32.07 -4.96
N TRP A 710 30.56 -31.76 -5.89
CA TRP A 710 29.36 -32.57 -6.14
C TRP A 710 28.94 -32.48 -7.60
N VAL A 711 27.99 -33.31 -7.99
CA VAL A 711 27.42 -33.29 -9.32
C VAL A 711 25.92 -33.01 -9.22
N ASN A 712 25.45 -31.95 -9.91
CA ASN A 712 24.03 -31.71 -10.10
C ASN A 712 23.52 -32.57 -11.23
N SER A 713 22.64 -33.51 -10.95
CA SER A 713 22.07 -34.44 -11.92
C SER A 713 20.63 -34.08 -12.26
N PHE A 714 20.40 -33.70 -13.50
CA PHE A 714 19.07 -33.29 -13.95
C PHE A 714 18.30 -34.45 -14.60
N PRO A 715 16.97 -34.57 -14.34
CA PRO A 715 16.19 -35.66 -14.88
C PRO A 715 16.26 -35.73 -16.41
N PRO A 716 16.17 -36.91 -17.02
CA PRO A 716 16.10 -37.04 -18.46
C PRO A 716 14.83 -36.36 -19.01
N LEU A 717 14.87 -36.04 -20.31
CA LEU A 717 13.67 -35.54 -21.00
C LEU A 717 12.51 -36.51 -20.79
N PRO A 718 11.30 -36.03 -20.37
CA PRO A 718 10.14 -36.88 -20.14
C PRO A 718 9.63 -37.56 -21.43
#